data_8533136be37b4e9963011a67cf3600cb
#
_entry.id   8533136be37b4e9963011a67cf3600cb
#
_cell.length_a   1.000
_cell.length_b   1.000
_cell.length_c   1.000
_cell.angle_alpha   90.00
_cell.angle_beta   90.00
_cell.angle_gamma   90.00
#
_symmetry.space_group_name_H-M   'P 1'
#
loop_
_entity.id
_entity.type
_entity.pdbx_description
1 polymer ?
#
loop_
_entity_poly.entity_id
_entity_poly.type
_entity_poly.pdbx_seq_one_letter_code
_entity_poly.pdbx_strand_id
1 'polypeptide(L)'
;MLEGERSYQRGQENLVPSDNTSSIPESQVIPKSHEMPWYIQHFTKLLIGFGLGGGAAAILLPWFLWLHCGMSSGSSDQLRLYLLYVTGGIIAVLTLLQTNWKNQGDRLKIDADIKKNEQDAEKNERDHIRQVHAERRSRYTRAVEQLADEKATVRLGGIHTLVGLVDEWLADETLDPEEQQKEGQVIINNLCSYIRSPFPLATKIEDLQADTVPASYMGDFISDQAALREEQDVRRAIFDEMSKRSSTFNKDNEINVTPGIWSNFEFNFSRAPIFYTLSNLTIEKANFFYATFYGDARFRWVNFIKNANFFRAKFNRNTHFFRSVFTGEANFAEANFTQNANFGESIFIQNANFDRANFTQNANFGESIFTQNANFGEAIFTQNANFFRSTFNQNGEFLRTIFSHDVNFGEVSFEEKTNFFRAVFTQNASFRKAVFNQNANFNETTFTQNVSFREATFIQGADFCMATFTQKAKFYRTVFTQNVSFRKAVFNQNANFNEATFTQNANFNKTVFGQNGSFDETFFGQNANFRKAVFGQNVSFHKTVFSQNANFYRAFFTQSTSFYQTVFTKNVSFQDVSFACETHFDRAVFLGNANFYKSIFRGNVGFIKATFARKSRFFGAIITGNGDFSKTTFEMYVSFRNATFEGDAEFSGASFMRNADFQDACFTQSHSKFIAMDEDSGKLCRAQFAALPTDWEKHNFTVHEGSQPIPLGTTELDGVRYSIPVGTVLFDPDSWDERQKEYTRLSEPAQ
;
A
#
# COMPACT_ATOMS: atom_id res chain seq x y z
N MET A 1 0.06 36.24 -19.33
CA MET A 1 -1.26 36.66 -19.77
C MET A 1 -2.18 36.17 -18.68
N LEU A 2 -2.39 37.06 -17.75
CA LEU A 2 -3.61 37.80 -17.37
C LEU A 2 -4.56 36.90 -16.61
N GLU A 3 -4.54 37.02 -15.33
CA GLU A 3 -5.34 37.87 -14.41
C GLU A 3 -6.56 37.12 -13.87
N GLY A 4 -6.68 37.16 -12.57
CA GLY A 4 -7.83 36.74 -11.77
C GLY A 4 -7.57 36.78 -10.27
N GLU A 5 -7.04 37.89 -9.78
CA GLU A 5 -7.12 38.26 -8.35
C GLU A 5 -8.59 38.47 -7.95
N ARG A 6 -9.01 37.86 -6.84
CA ARG A 6 -10.05 38.45 -5.99
C ARG A 6 -9.71 38.28 -4.52
N SER A 7 -9.36 39.43 -3.98
CA SER A 7 -9.31 39.82 -2.59
C SER A 7 -10.57 39.39 -1.79
N TYR A 8 -10.36 38.89 -0.57
CA TYR A 8 -11.31 39.09 0.52
C TYR A 8 -10.63 39.74 1.70
N GLN A 9 -11.14 40.95 2.00
CA GLN A 9 -10.70 41.82 3.08
C GLN A 9 -11.12 41.28 4.44
N ARG A 10 -10.30 41.70 5.40
CA ARG A 10 -10.47 41.77 6.84
C ARG A 10 -11.90 42.02 7.31
N GLY A 11 -12.33 41.24 8.29
CA GLY A 11 -13.28 41.58 9.31
C GLY A 11 -12.66 41.26 10.66
N GLN A 12 -11.98 42.23 11.27
CA GLN A 12 -11.72 42.24 12.70
C GLN A 12 -13.03 42.64 13.38
N GLU A 13 -13.66 41.75 14.09
CA GLU A 13 -14.62 42.12 15.13
C GLU A 13 -14.08 41.68 16.47
N ASN A 14 -13.80 42.72 17.28
CA ASN A 14 -13.56 42.65 18.69
C ASN A 14 -14.75 41.99 19.40
N LEU A 15 -14.58 40.83 19.98
CA LEU A 15 -15.50 40.26 20.95
C LEU A 15 -14.87 40.43 22.35
N VAL A 16 -15.37 41.41 23.03
CA VAL A 16 -15.28 41.60 24.46
C VAL A 16 -15.84 40.36 25.15
N PRO A 17 -15.20 39.83 26.20
CA PRO A 17 -15.82 38.76 26.97
C PRO A 17 -17.01 39.36 27.77
N SER A 18 -18.21 39.00 27.39
CA SER A 18 -19.38 39.23 28.24
C SER A 18 -19.33 38.28 29.41
N ASP A 19 -19.13 38.81 30.59
CA ASP A 19 -19.50 38.20 31.86
C ASP A 19 -20.98 37.78 31.81
N ASN A 20 -21.25 36.54 31.58
CA ASN A 20 -22.52 35.93 31.87
C ASN A 20 -22.44 35.30 33.25
N THR A 21 -22.51 36.17 34.27
CA THR A 21 -23.12 35.79 35.56
C THR A 21 -24.59 35.53 35.31
N SER A 22 -24.92 34.30 35.01
CA SER A 22 -26.31 33.81 35.15
C SER A 22 -26.68 33.88 36.62
N SER A 23 -27.29 34.97 37.00
CA SER A 23 -28.07 35.10 38.23
C SER A 23 -29.13 33.97 38.23
N ILE A 24 -28.91 32.99 39.09
CA ILE A 24 -29.95 32.06 39.53
C ILE A 24 -30.96 32.96 40.23
N PRO A 25 -32.26 32.92 39.89
CA PRO A 25 -33.25 33.62 40.68
C PRO A 25 -33.35 32.90 42.05
N GLU A 26 -32.80 33.54 43.05
CA GLU A 26 -33.13 33.28 44.44
C GLU A 26 -34.63 33.50 44.63
N SER A 27 -35.44 32.50 44.31
CA SER A 27 -36.74 32.44 44.92
C SER A 27 -36.56 32.05 46.40
N GLN A 28 -36.25 33.07 47.20
CA GLN A 28 -36.50 33.01 48.63
C GLN A 28 -37.97 32.68 48.80
N VAL A 29 -38.31 31.39 48.91
CA VAL A 29 -39.49 30.98 49.62
C VAL A 29 -39.17 31.23 51.10
N ILE A 30 -39.41 32.48 51.55
CA ILE A 30 -39.56 32.81 52.98
C ILE A 30 -40.67 31.85 53.44
N PRO A 31 -40.39 30.93 54.38
CA PRO A 31 -41.46 30.16 54.97
C PRO A 31 -42.38 31.17 55.67
N LYS A 32 -43.68 31.28 55.24
CA LYS A 32 -44.66 32.03 56.01
C LYS A 32 -44.49 31.63 57.46
N SER A 33 -44.10 32.62 58.30
CA SER A 33 -44.07 32.48 59.73
C SER A 33 -45.40 31.83 60.10
N HIS A 34 -45.41 30.61 60.61
CA HIS A 34 -46.55 30.01 61.18
C HIS A 34 -46.92 30.89 62.39
N GLU A 35 -47.82 31.87 62.12
CA GLU A 35 -48.35 32.67 63.21
C GLU A 35 -48.93 31.68 64.27
N MET A 36 -48.39 31.83 65.50
CA MET A 36 -48.76 30.96 66.62
C MET A 36 -50.27 31.04 66.82
N PRO A 37 -51.02 29.93 66.70
CA PRO A 37 -52.48 29.97 66.87
C PRO A 37 -52.85 30.60 68.19
N TRP A 38 -53.85 31.46 68.18
CA TRP A 38 -54.25 32.26 69.33
C TRP A 38 -54.42 31.40 70.57
N TYR A 39 -54.88 30.14 70.47
CA TYR A 39 -55.08 29.20 71.59
C TYR A 39 -53.74 28.70 72.15
N ILE A 40 -52.69 28.63 71.42
CA ILE A 40 -51.31 28.35 71.88
C ILE A 40 -50.75 29.58 72.60
N GLN A 41 -50.91 30.75 71.98
CA GLN A 41 -50.41 32.02 72.53
C GLN A 41 -51.01 32.33 73.91
N HIS A 42 -52.24 31.90 74.15
CA HIS A 42 -52.94 32.12 75.40
C HIS A 42 -53.15 30.81 76.24
N PHE A 43 -52.42 29.75 75.89
CA PHE A 43 -52.53 28.42 76.46
C PHE A 43 -52.54 28.42 77.98
N THR A 44 -51.57 29.05 78.63
CA THR A 44 -51.48 29.15 80.11
C THR A 44 -52.67 29.89 80.71
N LYS A 45 -53.13 30.95 80.02
CA LYS A 45 -54.35 31.67 80.50
C LYS A 45 -55.61 30.84 80.33
N LEU A 46 -55.71 30.12 79.20
CA LEU A 46 -56.84 29.19 78.95
C LEU A 46 -56.81 28.03 79.91
N LEU A 47 -55.64 27.44 80.17
CA LEU A 47 -55.47 26.35 81.10
C LEU A 47 -55.88 26.77 82.53
N ILE A 48 -55.43 27.92 83.01
CA ILE A 48 -55.76 28.49 84.28
C ILE A 48 -57.23 28.89 84.31
N GLY A 49 -57.75 29.54 83.26
CA GLY A 49 -59.16 29.97 83.18
C GLY A 49 -60.12 28.81 83.19
N PHE A 50 -59.87 27.76 82.38
CA PHE A 50 -60.73 26.53 82.39
C PHE A 50 -60.55 25.71 83.69
N GLY A 51 -59.31 25.63 84.23
CA GLY A 51 -59.07 24.95 85.50
C GLY A 51 -59.76 25.62 86.68
N LEU A 52 -59.56 26.89 86.87
CA LEU A 52 -60.19 27.66 87.95
C LEU A 52 -61.69 27.90 87.71
N GLY A 53 -62.07 28.31 86.50
CA GLY A 53 -63.45 28.55 86.11
C GLY A 53 -64.30 27.30 86.13
N GLY A 54 -63.77 26.21 85.56
CA GLY A 54 -64.46 24.88 85.56
C GLY A 54 -64.55 24.32 86.97
N GLY A 55 -63.48 24.45 87.74
CA GLY A 55 -63.50 24.06 89.18
C GLY A 55 -64.50 24.90 90.01
N ALA A 56 -64.47 26.20 89.84
CA ALA A 56 -65.48 27.07 90.50
C ALA A 56 -66.91 26.81 90.05
N ALA A 57 -67.11 26.58 88.72
CA ALA A 57 -68.43 26.22 88.19
C ALA A 57 -68.89 24.88 88.72
N ALA A 58 -68.01 23.88 88.84
CA ALA A 58 -68.32 22.57 89.39
C ALA A 58 -68.69 22.63 90.88
N ILE A 59 -68.23 23.62 91.62
CA ILE A 59 -68.55 23.82 93.02
C ILE A 59 -69.76 24.73 93.16
N LEU A 60 -69.79 25.89 92.50
CA LEU A 60 -70.79 26.93 92.72
C LEU A 60 -72.13 26.69 92.01
N LEU A 61 -72.07 26.18 90.72
CA LEU A 61 -73.30 26.03 89.95
C LEU A 61 -74.18 24.91 90.43
N PRO A 62 -73.76 23.72 90.87
CA PRO A 62 -74.57 22.68 91.46
C PRO A 62 -75.10 23.14 92.85
N TRP A 63 -74.27 23.87 93.58
CA TRP A 63 -74.68 24.43 94.86
C TRP A 63 -75.75 25.52 94.71
N PHE A 64 -75.61 26.41 93.70
CA PHE A 64 -76.59 27.46 93.38
C PHE A 64 -77.96 26.82 92.93
N LEU A 65 -77.90 25.82 92.02
CA LEU A 65 -79.07 25.13 91.51
C LEU A 65 -79.74 24.29 92.57
N TRP A 66 -78.99 23.75 93.52
CA TRP A 66 -79.53 23.06 94.67
C TRP A 66 -80.32 24.03 95.60
N LEU A 67 -79.75 25.23 95.83
CA LEU A 67 -80.31 26.22 96.73
C LEU A 67 -81.54 26.95 96.14
N HIS A 68 -81.56 27.24 94.84
CA HIS A 68 -82.54 28.16 94.20
C HIS A 68 -83.54 27.42 93.27
N CYS A 69 -83.15 26.25 92.71
CA CYS A 69 -83.97 25.52 91.72
C CYS A 69 -84.48 24.15 92.20
N GLY A 70 -84.30 23.78 93.48
CA GLY A 70 -84.82 22.54 94.07
C GLY A 70 -84.19 21.23 93.55
N MET A 71 -82.97 21.25 93.14
CA MET A 71 -82.24 20.10 92.60
C MET A 71 -81.93 19.09 93.69
N SER A 72 -82.16 17.78 93.45
CA SER A 72 -81.86 16.72 94.44
C SER A 72 -80.33 16.57 94.62
N SER A 73 -79.88 16.09 95.81
CA SER A 73 -78.44 15.91 96.08
C SER A 73 -77.72 14.98 95.08
N GLY A 74 -78.36 13.93 94.62
CA GLY A 74 -77.80 13.00 93.63
C GLY A 74 -77.62 13.61 92.24
N SER A 75 -78.56 14.47 91.82
CA SER A 75 -78.47 15.20 90.54
C SER A 75 -77.36 16.30 90.59
N SER A 76 -77.14 16.90 91.74
CA SER A 76 -76.08 17.88 92.00
C SER A 76 -74.66 17.26 91.87
N ASP A 77 -74.49 16.06 92.39
CA ASP A 77 -73.20 15.36 92.29
C ASP A 77 -72.91 14.86 90.88
N GLN A 78 -73.90 14.41 90.13
CA GLN A 78 -73.79 14.05 88.76
C GLN A 78 -73.41 15.27 87.91
N LEU A 79 -74.02 16.44 88.11
CA LEU A 79 -73.70 17.65 87.39
C LEU A 79 -72.27 18.15 87.69
N ARG A 80 -71.81 18.01 88.95
CA ARG A 80 -70.39 18.29 89.30
C ARG A 80 -69.41 17.42 88.51
N LEU A 81 -69.74 16.12 88.44
CA LEU A 81 -68.92 15.13 87.74
C LEU A 81 -68.86 15.39 86.24
N TYR A 82 -69.97 15.73 85.60
CA TYR A 82 -70.03 16.09 84.17
C TYR A 82 -69.25 17.38 83.90
N LEU A 83 -69.37 18.43 84.74
CA LEU A 83 -68.58 19.68 84.56
C LEU A 83 -67.12 19.42 84.74
N LEU A 84 -66.67 18.58 85.66
CA LEU A 84 -65.30 18.19 85.81
C LEU A 84 -64.78 17.38 84.60
N TYR A 85 -65.63 16.43 84.10
CA TYR A 85 -65.23 15.69 82.87
C TYR A 85 -65.13 16.59 81.64
N VAL A 86 -66.06 17.52 81.45
CA VAL A 86 -65.99 18.44 80.27
C VAL A 86 -64.79 19.38 80.40
N THR A 87 -64.53 19.93 81.57
CA THR A 87 -63.36 20.82 81.76
C THR A 87 -62.05 20.04 81.65
N GLY A 88 -62.01 18.84 82.22
CA GLY A 88 -60.83 17.95 82.05
C GLY A 88 -60.61 17.55 80.59
N GLY A 89 -61.69 17.26 79.87
CA GLY A 89 -61.63 16.97 78.44
C GLY A 89 -61.13 18.15 77.63
N ILE A 90 -61.60 19.39 77.92
CA ILE A 90 -61.08 20.61 77.23
C ILE A 90 -59.61 20.84 77.53
N ILE A 91 -59.17 20.69 78.77
CA ILE A 91 -57.76 20.79 79.14
C ILE A 91 -56.91 19.75 78.47
N ALA A 92 -57.37 18.49 78.36
CA ALA A 92 -56.68 17.42 77.68
C ALA A 92 -56.52 17.73 76.19
N VAL A 93 -57.56 18.18 75.50
CA VAL A 93 -57.52 18.59 74.10
C VAL A 93 -56.52 19.75 73.83
N LEU A 94 -56.61 20.77 74.70
CA LEU A 94 -55.66 21.91 74.60
C LEU A 94 -54.23 21.45 74.80
N THR A 95 -53.98 20.52 75.75
CA THR A 95 -52.61 20.00 75.97
C THR A 95 -52.12 19.16 74.73
N LEU A 96 -52.99 18.37 74.14
CA LEU A 96 -52.66 17.63 72.92
C LEU A 96 -52.42 18.54 71.77
N LEU A 97 -53.19 19.61 71.59
CA LEU A 97 -52.96 20.58 70.52
C LEU A 97 -51.60 21.32 70.69
N GLN A 98 -51.25 21.68 71.94
CA GLN A 98 -49.93 22.31 72.22
C GLN A 98 -48.81 21.33 71.96
N THR A 99 -48.92 20.08 72.35
CA THR A 99 -47.91 19.06 72.15
C THR A 99 -47.73 18.80 70.67
N ASN A 100 -48.82 18.67 69.87
CA ASN A 100 -48.77 18.48 68.46
C ASN A 100 -48.09 19.68 67.75
N TRP A 101 -48.42 20.92 68.11
CA TRP A 101 -47.80 22.11 67.53
C TRP A 101 -46.33 22.17 67.88
N LYS A 102 -45.89 21.86 69.09
CA LYS A 102 -44.50 21.80 69.52
C LYS A 102 -43.75 20.74 68.72
N ASN A 103 -44.35 19.53 68.55
CA ASN A 103 -43.77 18.47 67.76
C ASN A 103 -43.63 18.82 66.26
N GLN A 104 -44.58 19.59 65.70
CA GLN A 104 -44.45 20.13 64.34
C GLN A 104 -43.31 21.15 64.22
N GLY A 105 -43.15 22.04 65.17
CA GLY A 105 -42.08 22.99 65.25
C GLY A 105 -40.69 22.34 65.36
N ASP A 106 -40.60 21.32 66.22
CA ASP A 106 -39.37 20.56 66.41
C ASP A 106 -39.00 19.77 65.13
N ARG A 107 -40.01 19.17 64.43
CA ARG A 107 -39.79 18.53 63.12
C ARG A 107 -39.23 19.51 62.04
N LEU A 108 -39.88 20.70 61.92
CA LEU A 108 -39.41 21.72 60.96
C LEU A 108 -37.97 22.22 61.26
N LYS A 109 -37.66 22.28 62.58
CA LYS A 109 -36.30 22.66 62.98
C LYS A 109 -35.28 21.58 62.68
N ILE A 110 -35.60 20.31 62.91
CA ILE A 110 -34.77 19.16 62.57
C ILE A 110 -34.55 19.11 61.05
N ASP A 111 -35.62 19.25 60.23
CA ASP A 111 -35.51 19.26 58.78
C ASP A 111 -34.64 20.42 58.28
N ALA A 112 -34.75 21.62 58.88
CA ALA A 112 -33.89 22.76 58.57
C ALA A 112 -32.42 22.53 58.96
N ASP A 113 -32.18 21.90 60.11
CA ASP A 113 -30.81 21.55 60.55
C ASP A 113 -30.19 20.44 59.68
N ILE A 114 -30.97 19.45 59.26
CA ILE A 114 -30.53 18.42 58.31
C ILE A 114 -30.16 19.08 57.00
N LYS A 115 -31.04 19.88 56.40
CA LYS A 115 -30.76 20.58 55.14
C LYS A 115 -29.54 21.49 55.23
N LYS A 116 -29.34 22.19 56.37
CA LYS A 116 -28.15 23.00 56.61
C LYS A 116 -26.88 22.14 56.69
N ASN A 117 -26.96 21.00 57.42
CA ASN A 117 -25.83 20.07 57.52
C ASN A 117 -25.47 19.45 56.18
N GLU A 118 -26.45 19.13 55.32
CA GLU A 118 -26.23 18.67 53.94
C GLU A 118 -25.52 19.77 53.11
N GLN A 119 -26.02 21.01 53.18
CA GLN A 119 -25.37 22.14 52.47
C GLN A 119 -23.94 22.44 52.97
N ASP A 120 -23.73 22.37 54.30
CA ASP A 120 -22.38 22.53 54.86
C ASP A 120 -21.47 21.35 54.52
N ALA A 121 -22.00 20.11 54.42
CA ALA A 121 -21.25 18.97 53.94
C ALA A 121 -20.85 19.11 52.46
N GLU A 122 -21.81 19.46 51.59
CA GLU A 122 -21.51 19.74 50.16
C GLU A 122 -20.52 20.91 49.96
N LYS A 123 -20.61 21.96 50.79
CA LYS A 123 -19.66 23.06 50.75
C LYS A 123 -18.28 22.61 51.19
N ASN A 124 -18.17 21.87 52.26
CA ASN A 124 -16.92 21.34 52.77
C ASN A 124 -16.26 20.40 51.75
N GLU A 125 -17.04 19.56 51.08
CA GLU A 125 -16.55 18.67 50.01
C GLU A 125 -16.03 19.50 48.82
N ARG A 126 -16.79 20.50 48.34
CA ARG A 126 -16.33 21.42 47.29
C ARG A 126 -15.09 22.18 47.67
N ASP A 127 -15.02 22.68 48.91
CA ASP A 127 -13.85 23.42 49.39
C ASP A 127 -12.62 22.47 49.54
N HIS A 128 -12.84 21.23 49.96
CA HIS A 128 -11.81 20.19 50.00
C HIS A 128 -11.26 19.89 48.60
N ILE A 129 -12.13 19.64 47.59
CA ILE A 129 -11.76 19.43 46.21
C ILE A 129 -10.93 20.62 45.68
N ARG A 130 -11.41 21.84 45.92
CA ARG A 130 -10.67 23.06 45.52
C ARG A 130 -9.25 23.15 46.15
N GLN A 131 -9.16 22.74 47.42
CA GLN A 131 -7.90 22.72 48.15
C GLN A 131 -6.93 21.68 47.56
N VAL A 132 -7.41 20.48 47.24
CA VAL A 132 -6.61 19.41 46.58
C VAL A 132 -6.13 19.87 45.22
N HIS A 133 -7.02 20.45 44.41
CA HIS A 133 -6.62 20.98 43.09
C HIS A 133 -5.64 22.14 43.21
N ALA A 134 -5.78 23.03 44.18
CA ALA A 134 -4.83 24.13 44.44
C ALA A 134 -3.45 23.62 44.87
N GLU A 135 -3.40 22.58 45.71
CA GLU A 135 -2.17 21.92 46.12
C GLU A 135 -1.47 21.23 44.91
N ARG A 136 -2.21 20.49 44.09
CA ARG A 136 -1.65 19.91 42.86
C ARG A 136 -1.04 20.98 41.95
N ARG A 137 -1.75 22.12 41.74
CA ARG A 137 -1.24 23.25 40.95
C ARG A 137 0.00 23.87 41.56
N SER A 138 0.07 23.99 42.88
CA SER A 138 1.25 24.48 43.59
C SER A 138 2.44 23.51 43.42
N ARG A 139 2.20 22.20 43.54
CA ARG A 139 3.23 21.16 43.30
C ARG A 139 3.70 21.21 41.84
N TYR A 140 2.76 21.37 40.88
CA TYR A 140 3.07 21.55 39.47
C TYR A 140 4.02 22.74 39.22
N THR A 141 3.72 23.93 39.77
CA THR A 141 4.57 25.11 39.62
C THR A 141 5.97 24.86 40.15
N ARG A 142 6.10 24.27 41.34
CA ARG A 142 7.41 23.91 41.93
C ARG A 142 8.15 22.86 41.09
N ALA A 143 7.47 21.88 40.59
CA ALA A 143 8.08 20.83 39.74
C ALA A 143 8.59 21.42 38.40
N VAL A 144 7.87 22.38 37.82
CA VAL A 144 8.32 23.09 36.61
C VAL A 144 9.55 23.94 36.89
N GLU A 145 9.62 24.61 38.07
CA GLU A 145 10.82 25.33 38.51
C GLU A 145 12.01 24.38 38.68
N GLN A 146 11.80 23.18 39.23
CA GLN A 146 12.82 22.14 39.38
C GLN A 146 13.36 21.66 38.02
N LEU A 147 12.55 21.65 36.94
CA LEU A 147 13.03 21.33 35.59
C LEU A 147 14.05 22.33 35.05
N ALA A 148 14.05 23.55 35.53
CA ALA A 148 14.99 24.61 35.14
C ALA A 148 16.27 24.65 36.01
N ASP A 149 16.39 23.74 37.00
CA ASP A 149 17.54 23.72 37.91
C ASP A 149 18.83 23.23 37.19
N GLU A 150 19.97 23.76 37.60
CA GLU A 150 21.29 23.39 37.07
C GLU A 150 21.63 21.91 37.36
N LYS A 151 21.21 21.39 38.53
CA LYS A 151 21.51 20.05 39.00
C LYS A 151 20.56 19.00 38.38
N ALA A 152 21.12 18.04 37.68
CA ALA A 152 20.35 16.96 37.06
C ALA A 152 19.47 16.20 38.05
N THR A 153 19.95 16.00 39.31
CA THR A 153 19.16 15.30 40.35
C THR A 153 17.90 16.07 40.76
N VAL A 154 17.94 17.41 40.73
CA VAL A 154 16.78 18.25 41.02
C VAL A 154 15.78 18.18 39.84
N ARG A 155 16.29 18.26 38.60
CA ARG A 155 15.47 18.10 37.38
C ARG A 155 14.75 16.76 37.37
N LEU A 156 15.44 15.65 37.74
CA LEU A 156 14.82 14.31 37.86
C LEU A 156 13.71 14.28 38.91
N GLY A 157 13.90 14.94 40.07
CA GLY A 157 12.86 15.10 41.08
C GLY A 157 11.61 15.81 40.54
N GLY A 158 11.84 16.90 39.76
CA GLY A 158 10.76 17.58 39.04
C GLY A 158 10.00 16.70 38.08
N ILE A 159 10.72 15.89 37.26
CA ILE A 159 10.10 14.93 36.33
C ILE A 159 9.20 13.94 37.06
N HIS A 160 9.72 13.27 38.12
CA HIS A 160 8.93 12.29 38.86
C HIS A 160 7.72 12.93 39.54
N THR A 161 7.82 14.18 39.99
CA THR A 161 6.67 14.93 40.54
C THR A 161 5.63 15.22 39.47
N LEU A 162 6.05 15.68 38.29
CA LEU A 162 5.13 15.93 37.17
C LEU A 162 4.44 14.65 36.69
N VAL A 163 5.17 13.57 36.58
CA VAL A 163 4.65 12.24 36.22
C VAL A 163 3.60 11.77 37.23
N GLY A 164 3.89 11.87 38.54
CA GLY A 164 2.94 11.53 39.58
C GLY A 164 1.67 12.40 39.56
N LEU A 165 1.81 13.70 39.24
CA LEU A 165 0.66 14.60 39.09
C LEU A 165 -0.23 14.22 37.91
N VAL A 166 0.31 13.75 36.79
CA VAL A 166 -0.53 13.22 35.68
C VAL A 166 -1.35 12.04 36.16
N ASP A 167 -0.71 11.08 36.87
CA ASP A 167 -1.40 9.91 37.39
C ASP A 167 -2.50 10.30 38.41
N GLU A 168 -2.22 11.29 39.28
CA GLU A 168 -3.19 11.84 40.23
C GLU A 168 -4.39 12.54 39.55
N TRP A 169 -4.17 13.26 38.43
CA TRP A 169 -5.25 13.87 37.69
C TRP A 169 -6.13 12.85 37.00
N LEU A 170 -5.52 11.79 36.42
CA LEU A 170 -6.26 10.70 35.78
C LEU A 170 -7.06 9.84 36.77
N ALA A 171 -6.62 9.79 38.03
CA ALA A 171 -7.30 9.05 39.13
C ALA A 171 -8.35 9.88 39.86
N ASP A 172 -8.57 11.16 39.52
CA ASP A 172 -9.48 12.05 40.20
C ASP A 172 -10.95 11.80 39.78
N GLU A 173 -11.66 10.99 40.52
CA GLU A 173 -13.07 10.65 40.27
C GLU A 173 -14.04 11.86 40.42
N THR A 174 -13.54 13.01 40.89
CA THR A 174 -14.36 14.24 41.02
C THR A 174 -14.45 15.03 39.69
N LEU A 175 -13.60 14.67 38.71
CA LEU A 175 -13.58 15.26 37.37
C LEU A 175 -14.16 14.27 36.36
N ASP A 176 -14.74 14.81 35.29
CA ASP A 176 -15.08 13.98 34.14
C ASP A 176 -13.83 13.55 33.36
N PRO A 177 -13.89 12.47 32.56
CA PRO A 177 -12.73 11.95 31.85
C PRO A 177 -12.09 12.96 30.89
N GLU A 178 -12.83 13.91 30.32
CA GLU A 178 -12.33 14.94 29.42
C GLU A 178 -11.51 15.98 30.19
N GLU A 179 -11.97 16.38 31.38
CA GLU A 179 -11.23 17.31 32.25
C GLU A 179 -9.98 16.64 32.84
N GLN A 180 -10.06 15.36 33.27
CA GLN A 180 -8.90 14.58 33.71
C GLN A 180 -7.80 14.57 32.61
N GLN A 181 -8.21 14.26 31.37
CA GLN A 181 -7.32 14.23 30.21
C GLN A 181 -6.71 15.62 29.93
N LYS A 182 -7.49 16.69 30.05
CA LYS A 182 -7.05 18.06 29.80
C LYS A 182 -5.99 18.53 30.80
N GLU A 183 -6.19 18.31 32.09
CA GLU A 183 -5.21 18.67 33.13
C GLU A 183 -3.91 17.84 32.99
N GLY A 184 -4.05 16.53 32.73
CA GLY A 184 -2.89 15.68 32.43
C GLY A 184 -2.14 16.12 31.20
N GLN A 185 -2.83 16.50 30.12
CA GLN A 185 -2.21 16.97 28.87
C GLN A 185 -1.38 18.24 29.05
N VAL A 186 -1.77 19.16 29.95
CA VAL A 186 -0.96 20.36 30.27
C VAL A 186 0.42 19.96 30.78
N ILE A 187 0.48 18.97 31.67
CA ILE A 187 1.73 18.48 32.24
C ILE A 187 2.57 17.75 31.18
N ILE A 188 1.94 16.88 30.37
CA ILE A 188 2.57 16.19 29.25
C ILE A 188 3.18 17.21 28.27
N ASN A 189 2.46 18.30 27.95
CA ASN A 189 2.97 19.36 27.06
C ASN A 189 4.23 20.02 27.63
N ASN A 190 4.32 20.15 28.96
CA ASN A 190 5.51 20.71 29.63
C ASN A 190 6.70 19.76 29.53
N LEU A 191 6.50 18.46 29.80
CA LEU A 191 7.51 17.43 29.63
C LEU A 191 8.00 17.37 28.17
N CYS A 192 7.08 17.42 27.20
CA CYS A 192 7.42 17.50 25.77
C CYS A 192 8.17 18.79 25.41
N SER A 193 7.84 19.92 26.07
CA SER A 193 8.55 21.19 25.87
C SER A 193 10.00 21.12 26.34
N TYR A 194 10.25 20.45 27.47
CA TYR A 194 11.61 20.18 27.96
C TYR A 194 12.41 19.35 26.94
N ILE A 195 11.82 18.29 26.40
CA ILE A 195 12.44 17.47 25.34
C ILE A 195 12.76 18.30 24.08
N ARG A 196 11.91 19.26 23.71
CA ARG A 196 12.14 20.15 22.56
C ARG A 196 13.16 21.24 22.81
N SER A 197 13.53 21.51 24.07
CA SER A 197 14.48 22.57 24.40
C SER A 197 15.85 22.32 23.73
N PRO A 198 16.50 23.32 23.15
CA PRO A 198 17.80 23.18 22.53
C PRO A 198 18.85 22.68 23.52
N PHE A 199 19.71 21.79 23.05
CA PHE A 199 20.88 21.34 23.81
C PHE A 199 22.11 21.32 22.87
N PRO A 200 22.98 22.34 22.90
CA PRO A 200 24.05 22.49 21.91
C PRO A 200 25.00 21.30 21.82
N LEU A 201 25.31 20.62 22.95
CA LEU A 201 26.19 19.47 22.98
C LEU A 201 25.62 18.24 22.26
N ALA A 202 24.31 18.21 21.97
CA ALA A 202 23.72 17.16 21.14
C ALA A 202 24.38 17.05 19.77
N THR A 203 24.83 18.16 19.19
CA THR A 203 25.52 18.17 17.89
C THR A 203 26.92 17.59 17.92
N LYS A 204 27.55 17.51 19.11
CA LYS A 204 28.89 16.97 19.34
C LYS A 204 28.87 15.53 19.89
N ILE A 205 27.75 14.84 19.84
CA ILE A 205 27.59 13.52 20.46
C ILE A 205 28.61 12.49 19.96
N GLU A 206 29.02 12.58 18.69
CA GLU A 206 30.00 11.65 18.11
C GLU A 206 31.36 11.83 18.76
N ASP A 207 31.78 13.05 18.89
CA ASP A 207 33.06 13.39 19.56
C ASP A 207 33.01 13.02 21.05
N LEU A 208 31.91 13.35 21.73
CA LEU A 208 31.76 13.15 23.19
C LEU A 208 31.48 11.69 23.59
N GLN A 209 31.16 10.80 22.66
CA GLN A 209 31.05 9.36 22.87
C GLN A 209 32.35 8.60 22.58
N ALA A 210 33.39 9.27 22.09
CA ALA A 210 34.71 8.66 21.87
C ALA A 210 35.40 8.31 23.21
N ASP A 211 36.17 7.23 23.22
CA ASP A 211 36.92 6.82 24.38
C ASP A 211 38.14 7.72 24.68
N THR A 212 38.59 8.47 23.68
CA THR A 212 39.70 9.41 23.76
C THR A 212 39.30 10.76 23.18
N VAL A 213 39.88 11.83 23.69
CA VAL A 213 39.60 13.19 23.21
C VAL A 213 40.01 13.31 21.75
N PRO A 214 39.06 13.59 20.82
CA PRO A 214 39.39 13.82 19.42
C PRO A 214 40.29 15.06 19.27
N ALA A 215 41.29 14.98 18.40
CA ALA A 215 42.22 16.08 18.17
C ALA A 215 41.55 17.38 17.65
N SER A 216 40.38 17.26 17.05
CA SER A 216 39.56 18.36 16.52
C SER A 216 38.61 18.94 17.56
N TYR A 217 38.49 18.35 18.75
CA TYR A 217 37.52 18.79 19.74
C TYR A 217 37.89 20.16 20.35
N MET A 218 36.96 21.08 20.27
CA MET A 218 37.12 22.42 20.86
C MET A 218 36.17 22.57 22.08
N GLY A 219 36.73 22.65 23.27
CA GLY A 219 36.01 22.79 24.53
C GLY A 219 36.61 21.96 25.65
N ASP A 220 36.01 21.96 26.82
CA ASP A 220 36.37 21.07 27.94
C ASP A 220 35.67 19.71 27.74
N PHE A 221 36.39 18.77 27.15
CA PHE A 221 35.84 17.45 26.77
C PHE A 221 35.25 16.70 27.98
N ILE A 222 35.91 16.74 29.15
CA ILE A 222 35.45 16.01 30.33
C ILE A 222 34.18 16.64 30.90
N SER A 223 34.15 17.96 31.02
CA SER A 223 32.97 18.69 31.47
C SER A 223 31.80 18.53 30.50
N ASP A 224 32.04 18.70 29.20
CA ASP A 224 31.01 18.57 28.16
C ASP A 224 30.47 17.12 28.09
N GLN A 225 31.33 16.10 28.27
CA GLN A 225 30.93 14.69 28.32
C GLN A 225 30.06 14.40 29.56
N ALA A 226 30.40 14.98 30.71
CA ALA A 226 29.62 14.83 31.95
C ALA A 226 28.24 15.51 31.77
N ALA A 227 28.20 16.74 31.27
CA ALA A 227 26.96 17.47 30.99
C ALA A 227 26.05 16.75 29.97
N LEU A 228 26.65 16.17 28.93
CA LEU A 228 25.92 15.36 27.96
C LEU A 228 25.26 14.13 28.61
N ARG A 229 26.00 13.39 29.44
CA ARG A 229 25.48 12.19 30.12
C ARG A 229 24.34 12.53 31.08
N GLU A 230 24.52 13.59 31.89
CA GLU A 230 23.49 14.07 32.82
C GLU A 230 22.19 14.41 32.07
N GLU A 231 22.29 15.18 30.98
CA GLU A 231 21.12 15.57 30.22
C GLU A 231 20.47 14.38 29.47
N GLN A 232 21.28 13.42 29.01
CA GLN A 232 20.78 12.16 28.47
C GLN A 232 19.92 11.40 29.48
N ASP A 233 20.38 11.31 30.74
CA ASP A 233 19.67 10.59 31.80
C ASP A 233 18.37 11.29 32.17
N VAL A 234 18.38 12.65 32.25
CA VAL A 234 17.19 13.45 32.55
C VAL A 234 16.13 13.27 31.46
N ARG A 235 16.51 13.43 30.18
CA ARG A 235 15.54 13.32 29.07
C ARG A 235 15.07 11.87 28.85
N ARG A 236 15.96 10.89 29.05
CA ARG A 236 15.59 9.48 29.01
C ARG A 236 14.56 9.13 30.06
N ALA A 237 14.68 9.66 31.29
CA ALA A 237 13.72 9.41 32.36
C ALA A 237 12.30 9.84 31.95
N ILE A 238 12.13 10.94 31.21
CA ILE A 238 10.83 11.35 30.69
C ILE A 238 10.25 10.29 29.75
N PHE A 239 11.04 9.82 28.78
CA PHE A 239 10.60 8.79 27.84
C PHE A 239 10.34 7.44 28.51
N ASP A 240 11.17 7.05 29.50
CA ASP A 240 10.97 5.82 30.25
C ASP A 240 9.65 5.85 31.03
N GLU A 241 9.30 6.96 31.66
CA GLU A 241 8.05 7.13 32.38
C GLU A 241 6.84 7.19 31.43
N MET A 242 6.96 7.89 30.28
CA MET A 242 5.95 7.87 29.21
C MET A 242 5.73 6.47 28.68
N SER A 243 6.81 5.72 28.41
CA SER A 243 6.73 4.36 27.87
C SER A 243 6.05 3.40 28.85
N LYS A 244 6.43 3.44 30.14
CA LYS A 244 5.82 2.58 31.17
C LYS A 244 4.32 2.76 31.30
N ARG A 245 3.79 3.98 31.02
CA ARG A 245 2.39 4.33 31.21
C ARG A 245 1.56 4.31 29.93
N SER A 246 2.21 4.42 28.79
CA SER A 246 1.53 4.39 27.49
C SER A 246 1.18 2.97 27.02
N SER A 247 1.88 1.94 27.55
CA SER A 247 1.63 0.56 27.15
C SER A 247 1.98 -0.44 28.22
N THR A 248 1.25 -1.55 28.22
CA THR A 248 1.61 -2.76 28.98
C THR A 248 1.93 -3.89 28.01
N PHE A 249 3.06 -4.58 28.25
CA PHE A 249 3.46 -5.74 27.47
C PHE A 249 2.98 -7.02 28.14
N ASN A 250 2.22 -7.84 27.43
CA ASN A 250 1.93 -9.19 27.89
C ASN A 250 3.13 -10.11 27.55
N LYS A 251 3.64 -10.85 28.54
CA LYS A 251 4.85 -11.68 28.42
C LYS A 251 4.67 -12.99 27.65
N ASP A 252 3.45 -13.31 27.25
CA ASP A 252 3.15 -14.54 26.52
C ASP A 252 3.26 -14.30 25.03
N ASN A 253 4.36 -14.68 24.45
CA ASN A 253 4.78 -14.92 23.05
C ASN A 253 3.97 -14.39 21.85
N GLU A 254 2.87 -13.69 22.03
CA GLU A 254 2.13 -12.94 21.03
C GLU A 254 2.11 -11.47 21.42
N ILE A 255 2.50 -10.62 20.47
CA ILE A 255 2.67 -9.19 20.64
C ILE A 255 1.29 -8.52 20.83
N ASN A 256 0.75 -8.65 22.02
CA ASN A 256 -0.41 -7.86 22.42
C ASN A 256 0.04 -6.71 23.31
N VAL A 257 0.32 -5.57 22.70
CA VAL A 257 0.52 -4.31 23.39
C VAL A 257 -0.86 -3.77 23.75
N THR A 258 -1.22 -3.72 25.02
CA THR A 258 -2.45 -3.09 25.46
C THR A 258 -2.18 -1.62 25.81
N PRO A 259 -3.10 -0.69 25.41
CA PRO A 259 -2.98 0.72 25.76
C PRO A 259 -2.90 0.91 27.28
N GLY A 260 -1.96 1.72 27.73
CA GLY A 260 -1.81 2.09 29.14
C GLY A 260 -2.62 3.34 29.47
N ILE A 261 -2.50 3.79 30.73
CA ILE A 261 -3.29 4.95 31.25
C ILE A 261 -2.95 6.28 30.54
N TRP A 262 -1.76 6.37 29.90
CA TRP A 262 -1.33 7.56 29.15
C TRP A 262 -1.53 7.41 27.63
N SER A 263 -2.14 6.36 27.16
CA SER A 263 -2.30 6.08 25.72
C SER A 263 -3.11 7.16 24.97
N ASN A 264 -3.97 7.91 25.67
CA ASN A 264 -4.81 8.95 25.08
C ASN A 264 -4.11 10.32 24.95
N PHE A 265 -2.92 10.52 25.53
CA PHE A 265 -2.20 11.79 25.43
C PHE A 265 -1.55 12.02 24.07
N GLU A 266 -1.44 13.30 23.70
CA GLU A 266 -0.68 13.75 22.55
C GLU A 266 0.76 14.08 22.95
N PHE A 267 1.73 13.39 22.34
CA PHE A 267 3.15 13.65 22.58
C PHE A 267 3.76 14.45 21.42
N ASN A 268 4.02 15.72 21.68
CA ASN A 268 4.59 16.63 20.67
C ASN A 268 6.10 16.80 20.87
N PHE A 269 6.89 16.07 20.07
CA PHE A 269 8.35 16.16 20.01
C PHE A 269 8.84 16.88 18.76
N SER A 270 8.02 17.75 18.18
CA SER A 270 8.40 18.50 16.98
C SER A 270 9.67 19.31 17.21
N ARG A 271 10.62 19.22 16.24
CA ARG A 271 11.95 19.88 16.31
C ARG A 271 12.82 19.46 17.49
N ALA A 272 12.49 18.40 18.22
CA ALA A 272 13.25 17.95 19.36
C ALA A 272 14.65 17.46 18.97
N PRO A 273 15.72 17.85 19.69
CA PRO A 273 17.02 17.19 19.59
C PRO A 273 17.02 15.93 20.48
N ILE A 274 17.00 14.74 19.86
CA ILE A 274 16.99 13.46 20.55
C ILE A 274 18.39 12.83 20.42
N PHE A 275 19.17 12.89 21.51
CA PHE A 275 20.59 12.48 21.55
C PHE A 275 20.84 11.32 22.53
N TYR A 276 19.81 10.57 22.81
CA TYR A 276 19.80 9.37 23.65
C TYR A 276 19.00 8.28 22.95
N THR A 277 19.25 7.02 23.32
CA THR A 277 18.55 5.89 22.72
C THR A 277 17.10 5.83 23.22
N LEU A 278 16.16 5.82 22.31
CA LEU A 278 14.76 5.54 22.59
C LEU A 278 14.52 4.04 22.41
N SER A 279 13.86 3.38 23.35
CA SER A 279 13.52 1.95 23.25
C SER A 279 12.12 1.70 23.78
N ASN A 280 11.39 0.81 23.10
CA ASN A 280 10.09 0.27 23.53
C ASN A 280 9.01 1.32 23.81
N LEU A 281 8.94 2.36 22.98
CA LEU A 281 8.00 3.46 23.16
C LEU A 281 6.67 3.15 22.45
N THR A 282 5.60 2.89 23.19
CA THR A 282 4.25 2.84 22.63
C THR A 282 3.59 4.19 22.84
N ILE A 283 3.24 4.87 21.76
CA ILE A 283 2.67 6.21 21.80
C ILE A 283 1.45 6.25 20.89
N GLU A 284 0.30 6.74 21.38
CA GLU A 284 -0.89 6.86 20.55
C GLU A 284 -0.74 7.87 19.42
N LYS A 285 -0.25 9.08 19.74
CA LYS A 285 -0.02 10.14 18.77
C LYS A 285 1.40 10.66 18.92
N ALA A 286 2.27 10.34 17.97
CA ALA A 286 3.66 10.77 17.99
C ALA A 286 3.91 11.86 16.92
N ASN A 287 4.21 13.06 17.34
CA ASN A 287 4.61 14.14 16.45
C ASN A 287 6.12 14.43 16.58
N PHE A 288 6.89 13.86 15.66
CA PHE A 288 8.34 14.08 15.51
C PHE A 288 8.67 14.98 14.30
N PHE A 289 7.77 15.86 13.92
CA PHE A 289 7.95 16.83 12.84
C PHE A 289 9.26 17.61 12.98
N TYR A 290 10.16 17.52 11.99
CA TYR A 290 11.52 18.13 12.02
C TYR A 290 12.40 17.70 13.20
N ALA A 291 12.08 16.66 13.95
CA ALA A 291 12.94 16.18 15.03
C ALA A 291 14.28 15.66 14.49
N THR A 292 15.35 15.80 15.28
CA THR A 292 16.67 15.27 14.92
C THR A 292 17.10 14.21 15.95
N PHE A 293 17.23 12.98 15.49
CA PHE A 293 17.73 11.86 16.28
C PHE A 293 19.24 11.77 16.08
N TYR A 294 20.01 12.17 17.07
CA TYR A 294 21.48 12.12 17.06
C TYR A 294 21.99 10.73 17.51
N GLY A 295 21.22 9.98 18.31
CA GLY A 295 21.49 8.62 18.73
C GLY A 295 20.67 7.60 17.92
N ASP A 296 20.86 6.30 18.23
CA ASP A 296 20.05 5.23 17.66
C ASP A 296 18.56 5.42 18.01
N ALA A 297 17.71 5.40 17.01
CA ALA A 297 16.24 5.44 17.17
C ALA A 297 15.70 4.01 17.17
N ARG A 298 15.41 3.45 18.34
CA ARG A 298 14.95 2.05 18.49
C ARG A 298 13.47 2.01 18.83
N PHE A 299 12.65 1.92 17.80
CA PHE A 299 11.19 1.81 17.87
C PHE A 299 10.74 0.35 17.62
N ARG A 300 11.51 -0.65 18.08
CA ARG A 300 11.16 -2.06 17.92
C ARG A 300 9.89 -2.37 18.71
N TRP A 301 8.93 -3.08 18.09
CA TRP A 301 7.70 -3.51 18.74
C TRP A 301 6.78 -2.34 19.18
N VAL A 302 7.03 -1.15 18.66
CA VAL A 302 6.23 0.03 19.00
C VAL A 302 4.89 -0.01 18.29
N ASN A 303 3.82 0.35 18.98
CA ASN A 303 2.50 0.53 18.39
C ASN A 303 2.14 2.02 18.37
N PHE A 304 2.02 2.61 17.18
CA PHE A 304 1.50 3.95 16.97
C PHE A 304 0.01 3.85 16.68
N ILE A 305 -0.83 4.01 17.71
CA ILE A 305 -2.28 3.77 17.63
C ILE A 305 -2.98 4.82 16.74
N LYS A 306 -2.50 6.06 16.73
CA LYS A 306 -2.96 7.15 15.85
C LYS A 306 -1.81 7.59 14.91
N ASN A 307 -1.96 8.76 14.30
CA ASN A 307 -0.99 9.24 13.32
C ASN A 307 0.42 9.43 13.91
N ALA A 308 1.42 8.88 13.23
CA ALA A 308 2.84 9.02 13.53
C ALA A 308 3.49 9.97 12.52
N ASN A 309 3.86 11.18 12.96
CA ASN A 309 4.38 12.21 12.07
C ASN A 309 5.90 12.38 12.23
N PHE A 310 6.64 11.86 11.25
CA PHE A 310 8.10 12.01 11.11
C PHE A 310 8.47 12.86 9.89
N PHE A 311 7.57 13.76 9.44
CA PHE A 311 7.84 14.64 8.30
C PHE A 311 9.11 15.45 8.52
N ARG A 312 10.06 15.36 7.56
CA ARG A 312 11.39 16.00 7.62
C ARG A 312 12.21 15.66 8.87
N ALA A 313 11.91 14.57 9.56
CA ALA A 313 12.75 14.11 10.66
C ALA A 313 14.13 13.66 10.15
N LYS A 314 15.18 13.91 10.96
CA LYS A 314 16.56 13.52 10.66
C LYS A 314 17.00 12.41 11.61
N PHE A 315 17.41 11.27 11.07
CA PHE A 315 17.94 10.14 11.80
C PHE A 315 19.44 10.01 11.49
N ASN A 316 20.29 10.52 12.40
CA ASN A 316 21.75 10.56 12.19
C ASN A 316 22.44 9.22 12.51
N ARG A 317 21.73 8.27 13.15
CA ARG A 317 22.22 6.94 13.49
C ARG A 317 21.22 5.86 13.01
N ASN A 318 21.47 4.59 13.38
CA ASN A 318 20.60 3.50 12.98
C ASN A 318 19.15 3.70 13.47
N THR A 319 18.22 3.39 12.61
CA THR A 319 16.80 3.53 12.90
C THR A 319 16.14 2.16 12.80
N HIS A 320 15.44 1.75 13.85
CA HIS A 320 14.84 0.42 13.95
C HIS A 320 13.34 0.54 14.24
N PHE A 321 12.52 0.28 13.24
CA PHE A 321 11.07 0.10 13.34
C PHE A 321 10.68 -1.38 13.14
N PHE A 322 11.61 -2.32 13.37
CA PHE A 322 11.38 -3.74 13.18
C PHE A 322 10.17 -4.23 13.99
N ARG A 323 9.20 -4.86 13.31
CA ARG A 323 7.93 -5.33 13.89
C ARG A 323 7.10 -4.23 14.56
N SER A 324 7.21 -2.99 14.12
CA SER A 324 6.36 -1.90 14.61
C SER A 324 5.02 -1.89 13.89
N VAL A 325 3.98 -1.45 14.60
CA VAL A 325 2.63 -1.33 14.06
C VAL A 325 2.25 0.15 13.98
N PHE A 326 1.86 0.61 12.80
CA PHE A 326 1.32 1.93 12.56
C PHE A 326 -0.17 1.80 12.27
N THR A 327 -0.99 1.94 13.32
CA THR A 327 -2.46 1.83 13.19
C THR A 327 -3.06 3.06 12.52
N GLY A 328 -2.51 4.25 12.78
CA GLY A 328 -2.83 5.49 12.06
C GLY A 328 -1.91 5.73 10.87
N GLU A 329 -2.03 6.92 10.26
CA GLU A 329 -1.15 7.32 9.16
C GLU A 329 0.31 7.44 9.63
N ALA A 330 1.23 6.90 8.85
CA ALA A 330 2.67 7.00 9.08
C ALA A 330 3.28 7.95 8.05
N ASN A 331 3.71 9.13 8.50
CA ASN A 331 4.27 10.16 7.63
C ASN A 331 5.78 10.30 7.83
N PHE A 332 6.55 9.74 6.91
CA PHE A 332 8.01 9.86 6.79
C PHE A 332 8.42 10.70 5.57
N ALA A 333 7.51 11.52 5.02
CA ALA A 333 7.84 12.31 3.84
C ALA A 333 9.02 13.26 4.13
N GLU A 334 9.94 13.36 3.17
CA GLU A 334 11.17 14.14 3.27
C GLU A 334 12.05 13.79 4.50
N ALA A 335 11.81 12.65 5.17
CA ALA A 335 12.66 12.19 6.27
C ALA A 335 14.05 11.77 5.74
N ASN A 336 15.09 12.01 6.54
CA ASN A 336 16.48 11.68 6.17
C ASN A 336 17.07 10.63 7.12
N PHE A 337 17.38 9.46 6.59
CA PHE A 337 18.01 8.35 7.30
C PHE A 337 19.48 8.25 6.86
N THR A 338 20.40 8.73 7.71
CA THR A 338 21.83 8.78 7.35
C THR A 338 22.55 7.46 7.58
N GLN A 339 22.00 6.57 8.39
CA GLN A 339 22.49 5.21 8.63
C GLN A 339 21.40 4.18 8.27
N ASN A 340 21.59 2.91 8.64
CA ASN A 340 20.64 1.87 8.30
C ASN A 340 19.25 2.13 8.88
N ALA A 341 18.23 1.94 8.05
CA ALA A 341 16.83 2.05 8.43
C ALA A 341 16.14 0.69 8.29
N ASN A 342 15.64 0.15 9.39
CA ASN A 342 15.01 -1.15 9.41
C ASN A 342 13.53 -1.06 9.77
N PHE A 343 12.68 -1.28 8.78
CA PHE A 343 11.21 -1.40 8.87
C PHE A 343 10.74 -2.84 8.63
N GLY A 344 11.65 -3.83 8.70
CA GLY A 344 11.30 -5.23 8.44
C GLY A 344 10.17 -5.72 9.33
N GLU A 345 9.27 -6.54 8.78
CA GLU A 345 8.10 -7.10 9.46
C GLU A 345 7.17 -6.04 10.09
N SER A 346 7.27 -4.75 9.69
CA SER A 346 6.38 -3.70 10.18
C SER A 346 5.03 -3.73 9.49
N ILE A 347 3.99 -3.31 10.20
CA ILE A 347 2.61 -3.27 9.70
C ILE A 347 2.13 -1.81 9.65
N PHE A 348 1.74 -1.35 8.47
CA PHE A 348 1.15 -0.05 8.22
C PHE A 348 -0.34 -0.25 7.89
N ILE A 349 -1.23 0.03 8.86
CA ILE A 349 -2.67 -0.21 8.71
C ILE A 349 -3.35 0.91 7.91
N GLN A 350 -2.88 2.15 8.04
CA GLN A 350 -3.31 3.28 7.22
C GLN A 350 -2.22 3.67 6.22
N ASN A 351 -2.36 4.83 5.56
CA ASN A 351 -1.40 5.28 4.57
C ASN A 351 0.01 5.41 5.15
N ALA A 352 1.01 4.92 4.42
CA ALA A 352 2.42 5.08 4.70
C ALA A 352 3.07 5.99 3.67
N ASN A 353 3.55 7.14 4.11
CA ASN A 353 4.11 8.16 3.22
C ASN A 353 5.62 8.30 3.43
N PHE A 354 6.40 7.89 2.43
CA PHE A 354 7.86 8.03 2.33
C PHE A 354 8.25 8.91 1.13
N ASP A 355 7.33 9.80 0.67
CA ASP A 355 7.60 10.72 -0.45
C ASP A 355 8.87 11.54 -0.19
N ARG A 356 9.79 11.55 -1.15
CA ARG A 356 11.09 12.24 -1.04
C ARG A 356 11.92 11.86 0.18
N ALA A 357 11.66 10.73 0.82
CA ALA A 357 12.51 10.24 1.90
C ALA A 357 13.89 9.85 1.37
N ASN A 358 14.95 10.14 2.14
CA ASN A 358 16.33 9.85 1.77
C ASN A 358 16.91 8.77 2.67
N PHE A 359 17.29 7.64 2.10
CA PHE A 359 17.96 6.53 2.77
C PHE A 359 19.41 6.45 2.31
N THR A 360 20.33 6.98 3.13
CA THR A 360 21.75 7.07 2.77
C THR A 360 22.48 5.72 2.89
N GLN A 361 22.05 4.85 3.81
CA GLN A 361 22.54 3.49 3.97
C GLN A 361 21.44 2.47 3.67
N ASN A 362 21.62 1.20 4.06
CA ASN A 362 20.66 0.15 3.73
C ASN A 362 19.28 0.42 4.35
N ALA A 363 18.24 0.20 3.55
CA ALA A 363 16.86 0.29 3.97
C ALA A 363 16.17 -1.08 3.86
N ASN A 364 15.64 -1.57 4.96
CA ASN A 364 14.97 -2.87 5.00
C ASN A 364 13.47 -2.70 5.27
N PHE A 365 12.65 -3.13 4.31
CA PHE A 365 11.20 -3.25 4.38
C PHE A 365 10.75 -4.70 4.16
N GLY A 366 11.66 -5.69 4.30
CA GLY A 366 11.35 -7.10 4.07
C GLY A 366 10.24 -7.58 4.98
N GLU A 367 9.29 -8.34 4.40
CA GLU A 367 8.12 -8.90 5.09
C GLU A 367 7.19 -7.83 5.72
N SER A 368 7.32 -6.54 5.32
CA SER A 368 6.41 -5.48 5.77
C SER A 368 5.07 -5.55 5.07
N ILE A 369 4.01 -5.15 5.78
CA ILE A 369 2.63 -5.14 5.29
C ILE A 369 2.13 -3.70 5.22
N PHE A 370 1.76 -3.24 4.02
CA PHE A 370 1.12 -1.96 3.76
C PHE A 370 -0.35 -2.21 3.42
N THR A 371 -1.24 -1.98 4.40
CA THR A 371 -2.67 -2.29 4.25
C THR A 371 -3.40 -1.24 3.40
N GLN A 372 -2.97 0.01 3.46
CA GLN A 372 -3.45 1.10 2.59
C GLN A 372 -2.33 1.56 1.66
N ASN A 373 -2.48 2.74 1.04
CA ASN A 373 -1.51 3.24 0.07
C ASN A 373 -0.13 3.43 0.70
N ALA A 374 0.91 2.99 -0.02
CA ALA A 374 2.30 3.20 0.33
C ALA A 374 2.97 4.08 -0.73
N ASN A 375 3.42 5.27 -0.34
CA ASN A 375 4.02 6.24 -1.23
C ASN A 375 5.53 6.35 -0.98
N PHE A 376 6.33 5.92 -1.95
CA PHE A 376 7.78 6.07 -2.04
C PHE A 376 8.18 7.00 -3.20
N GLY A 377 7.27 7.87 -3.66
CA GLY A 377 7.52 8.79 -4.78
C GLY A 377 8.74 9.66 -4.52
N GLU A 378 9.60 9.81 -5.54
CA GLU A 378 10.83 10.61 -5.47
C GLU A 378 11.76 10.26 -4.29
N ALA A 379 11.55 9.12 -3.59
CA ALA A 379 12.45 8.66 -2.54
C ALA A 379 13.80 8.23 -3.12
N ILE A 380 14.87 8.41 -2.34
CA ILE A 380 16.24 8.08 -2.74
C ILE A 380 16.80 6.99 -1.81
N PHE A 381 17.15 5.86 -2.40
CA PHE A 381 17.85 4.76 -1.73
C PHE A 381 19.30 4.73 -2.24
N THR A 382 20.24 5.25 -1.44
CA THR A 382 21.65 5.37 -1.84
C THR A 382 22.38 4.04 -1.73
N GLN A 383 22.01 3.17 -0.79
CA GLN A 383 22.52 1.81 -0.64
C GLN A 383 21.40 0.79 -0.89
N ASN A 384 21.59 -0.48 -0.49
CA ASN A 384 20.66 -1.55 -0.78
C ASN A 384 19.28 -1.30 -0.16
N ALA A 385 18.23 -1.57 -0.93
CA ALA A 385 16.85 -1.54 -0.48
C ALA A 385 16.24 -2.95 -0.56
N ASN A 386 15.64 -3.40 0.53
CA ASN A 386 15.04 -4.73 0.60
C ASN A 386 13.54 -4.63 0.85
N PHE A 387 12.74 -5.14 -0.11
CA PHE A 387 11.28 -5.29 -0.03
C PHE A 387 10.88 -6.76 -0.18
N PHE A 388 11.78 -7.71 0.11
CA PHE A 388 11.54 -9.14 -0.05
C PHE A 388 10.31 -9.57 0.76
N ARG A 389 9.37 -10.27 0.10
CA ARG A 389 8.10 -10.74 0.69
C ARG A 389 7.21 -9.64 1.30
N SER A 390 7.43 -8.38 0.99
CA SER A 390 6.51 -7.33 1.42
C SER A 390 5.16 -7.44 0.70
N THR A 391 4.11 -6.99 1.36
CA THR A 391 2.75 -6.99 0.81
C THR A 391 2.21 -5.57 0.74
N PHE A 392 1.73 -5.16 -0.42
CA PHE A 392 1.07 -3.88 -0.67
C PHE A 392 -0.39 -4.15 -1.02
N ASN A 393 -1.29 -4.03 -0.02
CA ASN A 393 -2.71 -4.34 -0.21
C ASN A 393 -3.47 -3.26 -1.00
N GLN A 394 -2.94 -2.05 -1.06
CA GLN A 394 -3.43 -0.95 -1.89
C GLN A 394 -2.29 -0.45 -2.80
N ASN A 395 -2.43 0.76 -3.36
CA ASN A 395 -1.47 1.26 -4.34
C ASN A 395 -0.05 1.37 -3.78
N GLY A 396 0.92 0.82 -4.52
CA GLY A 396 2.35 0.99 -4.28
C GLY A 396 2.94 2.03 -5.23
N GLU A 397 3.25 3.24 -4.73
CA GLU A 397 3.78 4.33 -5.54
C GLU A 397 5.31 4.43 -5.40
N PHE A 398 6.02 4.21 -6.50
CA PHE A 398 7.47 4.34 -6.65
C PHE A 398 7.80 5.31 -7.80
N LEU A 399 6.95 6.31 -8.01
CA LEU A 399 7.10 7.34 -9.04
C LEU A 399 8.44 8.07 -8.90
N ARG A 400 9.29 8.02 -9.94
CA ARG A 400 10.62 8.69 -9.94
C ARG A 400 11.52 8.30 -8.77
N THR A 401 11.28 7.18 -8.10
CA THR A 401 12.14 6.67 -7.04
C THR A 401 13.51 6.31 -7.59
N ILE A 402 14.58 6.63 -6.84
CA ILE A 402 15.96 6.32 -7.24
C ILE A 402 16.53 5.24 -6.32
N PHE A 403 16.89 4.10 -6.91
CA PHE A 403 17.61 3.03 -6.25
C PHE A 403 19.06 3.02 -6.77
N SER A 404 20.00 3.57 -5.97
CA SER A 404 21.40 3.73 -6.39
C SER A 404 22.23 2.44 -6.22
N HIS A 405 21.75 1.46 -5.43
CA HIS A 405 22.35 0.13 -5.25
C HIS A 405 21.34 -0.98 -5.51
N ASP A 406 21.66 -2.20 -5.11
CA ASP A 406 20.81 -3.36 -5.34
C ASP A 406 19.47 -3.22 -4.62
N VAL A 407 18.39 -3.57 -5.33
CA VAL A 407 17.05 -3.60 -4.75
C VAL A 407 16.39 -4.96 -4.92
N ASN A 408 15.77 -5.44 -3.86
CA ASN A 408 15.11 -6.72 -3.84
C ASN A 408 13.60 -6.58 -3.61
N PHE A 409 12.81 -6.78 -4.68
CA PHE A 409 11.36 -6.96 -4.67
C PHE A 409 10.98 -8.44 -4.90
N GLY A 410 11.88 -9.39 -4.55
CA GLY A 410 11.59 -10.82 -4.69
C GLY A 410 10.41 -11.25 -3.85
N GLU A 411 9.53 -12.08 -4.41
CA GLU A 411 8.34 -12.63 -3.74
C GLU A 411 7.40 -11.55 -3.13
N VAL A 412 7.49 -10.28 -3.60
CA VAL A 412 6.59 -9.20 -3.19
C VAL A 412 5.20 -9.41 -3.79
N SER A 413 4.15 -9.05 -3.04
CA SER A 413 2.78 -9.02 -3.54
C SER A 413 2.26 -7.59 -3.62
N PHE A 414 1.81 -7.19 -4.81
CA PHE A 414 1.10 -5.94 -5.06
C PHE A 414 -0.35 -6.28 -5.41
N GLU A 415 -1.28 -6.05 -4.47
CA GLU A 415 -2.69 -6.40 -4.63
C GLU A 415 -3.45 -5.39 -5.50
N GLU A 416 -3.02 -4.12 -5.49
CA GLU A 416 -3.57 -3.03 -6.27
C GLU A 416 -2.54 -2.43 -7.24
N LYS A 417 -2.83 -1.29 -7.83
CA LYS A 417 -1.99 -0.65 -8.85
C LYS A 417 -0.60 -0.32 -8.31
N THR A 418 0.42 -0.61 -9.12
CA THR A 418 1.81 -0.33 -8.77
C THR A 418 2.44 0.58 -9.81
N ASN A 419 3.10 1.63 -9.35
CA ASN A 419 3.62 2.66 -10.24
C ASN A 419 5.13 2.88 -10.05
N PHE A 420 5.91 2.42 -11.03
CA PHE A 420 7.36 2.66 -11.15
C PHE A 420 7.67 3.64 -12.30
N PHE A 421 6.71 4.53 -12.68
CA PHE A 421 6.93 5.48 -13.76
C PHE A 421 8.18 6.33 -13.51
N ARG A 422 9.12 6.30 -14.49
CA ARG A 422 10.40 7.00 -14.40
C ARG A 422 11.28 6.62 -13.20
N ALA A 423 11.03 5.50 -12.54
CA ALA A 423 11.93 5.02 -11.51
C ALA A 423 13.30 4.65 -12.11
N VAL A 424 14.36 4.83 -11.33
CA VAL A 424 15.75 4.57 -11.76
C VAL A 424 16.38 3.52 -10.87
N PHE A 425 16.80 2.43 -11.47
CA PHE A 425 17.52 1.33 -10.82
C PHE A 425 18.98 1.35 -11.33
N THR A 426 19.91 1.86 -10.52
CA THR A 426 21.30 2.06 -10.93
C THR A 426 22.13 0.77 -10.85
N GLN A 427 21.81 -0.12 -9.91
CA GLN A 427 22.40 -1.44 -9.76
C GLN A 427 21.36 -2.54 -10.04
N ASN A 428 21.60 -3.78 -9.58
CA ASN A 428 20.70 -4.89 -9.88
C ASN A 428 19.33 -4.73 -9.21
N ALA A 429 18.28 -5.08 -9.95
CA ALA A 429 16.91 -5.10 -9.44
C ALA A 429 16.31 -6.51 -9.56
N SER A 430 15.75 -7.01 -8.48
CA SER A 430 15.09 -8.32 -8.45
C SER A 430 13.60 -8.20 -8.20
N PHE A 431 12.79 -8.65 -9.15
CA PHE A 431 11.34 -8.87 -9.04
C PHE A 431 11.02 -10.36 -9.19
N ARG A 432 11.96 -11.23 -8.75
CA ARG A 432 11.79 -12.68 -8.88
C ARG A 432 10.57 -13.15 -8.11
N LYS A 433 9.65 -13.88 -8.78
CA LYS A 433 8.40 -14.36 -8.20
C LYS A 433 7.51 -13.25 -7.63
N ALA A 434 7.71 -12.00 -8.03
CA ALA A 434 6.82 -10.91 -7.66
C ALA A 434 5.44 -11.12 -8.30
N VAL A 435 4.39 -10.75 -7.59
CA VAL A 435 3.00 -10.84 -8.04
C VAL A 435 2.41 -9.44 -8.13
N PHE A 436 1.86 -9.11 -9.30
CA PHE A 436 1.17 -7.85 -9.59
C PHE A 436 -0.28 -8.17 -9.92
N ASN A 437 -1.18 -8.02 -8.94
CA ASN A 437 -2.59 -8.39 -9.09
C ASN A 437 -3.38 -7.38 -9.93
N GLN A 438 -2.95 -6.12 -9.97
CA GLN A 438 -3.51 -5.07 -10.80
C GLN A 438 -2.47 -4.49 -11.77
N ASN A 439 -2.79 -3.37 -12.42
CA ASN A 439 -1.92 -2.77 -13.42
C ASN A 439 -0.56 -2.36 -12.84
N ALA A 440 0.52 -2.79 -13.49
CA ALA A 440 1.89 -2.44 -13.16
C ALA A 440 2.49 -1.50 -14.20
N ASN A 441 2.86 -0.30 -13.78
CA ASN A 441 3.39 0.75 -14.64
C ASN A 441 4.92 0.86 -14.47
N PHE A 442 5.66 0.39 -15.47
CA PHE A 442 7.10 0.55 -15.61
C PHE A 442 7.47 1.48 -16.80
N ASN A 443 6.54 2.36 -17.21
CA ASN A 443 6.78 3.26 -18.34
C ASN A 443 7.94 4.22 -18.04
N GLU A 444 8.84 4.39 -19.02
CA GLU A 444 10.05 5.22 -18.91
C GLU A 444 10.99 4.83 -17.74
N THR A 445 10.83 3.64 -17.15
CA THR A 445 11.72 3.13 -16.10
C THR A 445 13.11 2.81 -16.66
N THR A 446 14.17 3.12 -15.91
CA THR A 446 15.54 2.83 -16.31
C THR A 446 16.17 1.77 -15.39
N PHE A 447 16.63 0.68 -15.98
CA PHE A 447 17.42 -0.37 -15.32
C PHE A 447 18.85 -0.32 -15.86
N THR A 448 19.79 0.22 -15.07
CA THR A 448 21.17 0.42 -15.53
C THR A 448 22.00 -0.87 -15.42
N GLN A 449 21.74 -1.73 -14.46
CA GLN A 449 22.35 -3.06 -14.34
C GLN A 449 21.33 -4.18 -14.59
N ASN A 450 21.62 -5.41 -14.16
CA ASN A 450 20.75 -6.53 -14.45
C ASN A 450 19.41 -6.42 -13.74
N VAL A 451 18.34 -6.77 -14.44
CA VAL A 451 17.02 -6.88 -13.84
C VAL A 451 16.43 -8.28 -14.04
N SER A 452 15.76 -8.78 -13.03
CA SER A 452 15.13 -10.10 -13.06
C SER A 452 13.66 -10.04 -12.69
N PHE A 453 12.79 -10.34 -13.66
CA PHE A 453 11.36 -10.65 -13.48
C PHE A 453 11.10 -12.16 -13.57
N ARG A 454 12.13 -12.99 -13.30
CA ARG A 454 12.02 -14.44 -13.38
C ARG A 454 10.86 -14.97 -12.54
N GLU A 455 10.00 -15.78 -13.15
CA GLU A 455 8.83 -16.38 -12.48
C GLU A 455 7.85 -15.33 -11.90
N ALA A 456 7.96 -14.05 -12.29
CA ALA A 456 7.00 -13.02 -11.89
C ALA A 456 5.66 -13.20 -12.59
N THR A 457 4.56 -12.80 -11.95
CA THR A 457 3.21 -12.88 -12.48
C THR A 457 2.55 -11.52 -12.52
N PHE A 458 2.06 -11.13 -13.70
CA PHE A 458 1.27 -9.92 -13.93
C PHE A 458 -0.15 -10.35 -14.27
N ILE A 459 -1.09 -10.19 -13.32
CA ILE A 459 -2.48 -10.64 -13.47
C ILE A 459 -3.31 -9.65 -14.28
N GLN A 460 -2.98 -8.35 -14.22
CA GLN A 460 -3.57 -7.32 -15.07
C GLN A 460 -2.53 -6.74 -16.03
N GLY A 461 -2.83 -5.61 -16.65
CA GLY A 461 -1.95 -4.99 -17.63
C GLY A 461 -0.56 -4.60 -17.07
N ALA A 462 0.49 -4.81 -17.86
CA ALA A 462 1.83 -4.36 -17.53
C ALA A 462 2.35 -3.42 -18.63
N ASP A 463 2.87 -2.24 -18.24
CA ASP A 463 3.38 -1.26 -19.19
C ASP A 463 4.87 -0.99 -18.98
N PHE A 464 5.70 -1.48 -19.91
CA PHE A 464 7.12 -1.22 -20.02
C PHE A 464 7.43 -0.29 -21.21
N CYS A 465 6.46 0.55 -21.64
CA CYS A 465 6.65 1.47 -22.76
C CYS A 465 7.82 2.41 -22.50
N MET A 466 8.74 2.55 -23.47
CA MET A 466 9.95 3.37 -23.34
C MET A 466 10.86 3.01 -22.15
N ALA A 467 10.68 1.86 -21.52
CA ALA A 467 11.61 1.39 -20.49
C ALA A 467 12.98 1.07 -21.11
N THR A 468 14.06 1.36 -20.35
CA THR A 468 15.44 1.12 -20.78
C THR A 468 16.10 0.06 -19.91
N PHE A 469 16.58 -0.99 -20.52
CA PHE A 469 17.32 -2.08 -19.90
C PHE A 469 18.77 -2.04 -20.42
N THR A 470 19.69 -1.48 -19.61
CA THR A 470 21.07 -1.26 -20.07
C THR A 470 21.91 -2.55 -20.01
N GLN A 471 21.66 -3.42 -19.05
CA GLN A 471 22.29 -4.74 -18.93
C GLN A 471 21.25 -5.86 -19.16
N LYS A 472 21.53 -7.08 -18.69
CA LYS A 472 20.68 -8.26 -18.93
C LYS A 472 19.31 -8.11 -18.29
N ALA A 473 18.26 -8.33 -19.07
CA ALA A 473 16.86 -8.35 -18.60
C ALA A 473 16.32 -9.79 -18.69
N LYS A 474 15.88 -10.33 -17.55
CA LYS A 474 15.39 -11.72 -17.44
C LYS A 474 13.90 -11.73 -17.18
N PHE A 475 13.12 -12.17 -18.17
CA PHE A 475 11.67 -12.46 -18.10
C PHE A 475 11.42 -13.97 -18.21
N TYR A 476 12.37 -14.79 -17.77
CA TYR A 476 12.27 -16.27 -17.82
C TYR A 476 11.09 -16.77 -17.00
N ARG A 477 10.19 -17.56 -17.61
CA ARG A 477 8.95 -18.06 -17.00
C ARG A 477 8.04 -16.95 -16.43
N THR A 478 8.14 -15.73 -16.94
CA THR A 478 7.23 -14.65 -16.55
C THR A 478 5.86 -14.86 -17.16
N VAL A 479 4.80 -14.65 -16.38
CA VAL A 479 3.43 -14.81 -16.84
C VAL A 479 2.75 -13.44 -16.92
N PHE A 480 2.23 -13.11 -18.12
CA PHE A 480 1.41 -11.93 -18.39
C PHE A 480 0.01 -12.40 -18.77
N THR A 481 -0.96 -12.28 -17.83
CA THR A 481 -2.32 -12.78 -18.08
C THR A 481 -3.19 -11.80 -18.87
N GLN A 482 -2.83 -10.52 -18.89
CA GLN A 482 -3.49 -9.48 -19.67
C GLN A 482 -2.51 -8.80 -20.65
N ASN A 483 -2.94 -7.70 -21.27
CA ASN A 483 -2.12 -7.01 -22.25
C ASN A 483 -0.82 -6.50 -21.64
N VAL A 484 0.31 -6.70 -22.35
CA VAL A 484 1.59 -6.12 -21.97
C VAL A 484 2.17 -5.29 -23.10
N SER A 485 2.79 -4.17 -22.72
CA SER A 485 3.43 -3.24 -23.67
C SER A 485 4.91 -3.08 -23.37
N PHE A 486 5.74 -3.47 -24.32
CA PHE A 486 7.16 -3.13 -24.42
C PHE A 486 7.41 -2.12 -25.57
N ARG A 487 6.36 -1.36 -25.95
CA ARG A 487 6.46 -0.41 -27.07
C ARG A 487 7.59 0.58 -26.87
N LYS A 488 8.52 0.67 -27.84
CA LYS A 488 9.70 1.53 -27.78
C LYS A 488 10.64 1.23 -26.59
N ALA A 489 10.50 0.10 -25.93
CA ALA A 489 11.46 -0.33 -24.92
C ALA A 489 12.83 -0.62 -25.57
N VAL A 490 13.90 -0.42 -24.82
CA VAL A 490 15.27 -0.62 -25.29
C VAL A 490 15.97 -1.62 -24.37
N PHE A 491 16.41 -2.73 -24.95
CA PHE A 491 17.23 -3.73 -24.30
C PHE A 491 18.65 -3.64 -24.91
N ASN A 492 19.59 -2.98 -24.21
CA ASN A 492 20.94 -2.80 -24.72
C ASN A 492 21.79 -4.09 -24.68
N GLN A 493 21.50 -4.99 -23.75
CA GLN A 493 22.13 -6.30 -23.61
C GLN A 493 21.09 -7.42 -23.80
N ASN A 494 21.43 -8.65 -23.40
CA ASN A 494 20.59 -9.82 -23.61
C ASN A 494 19.21 -9.69 -22.92
N ALA A 495 18.15 -9.95 -23.66
CA ALA A 495 16.78 -10.02 -23.19
C ALA A 495 16.28 -11.47 -23.27
N ASN A 496 15.95 -12.06 -22.14
CA ASN A 496 15.53 -13.45 -22.05
C ASN A 496 14.05 -13.55 -21.68
N PHE A 497 13.21 -13.96 -22.64
CA PHE A 497 11.78 -14.24 -22.48
C PHE A 497 11.47 -15.74 -22.58
N ASN A 498 12.47 -16.63 -22.43
CA ASN A 498 12.26 -18.07 -22.59
C ASN A 498 11.21 -18.58 -21.62
N GLU A 499 10.35 -19.49 -22.12
CA GLU A 499 9.24 -20.08 -21.38
C GLU A 499 8.26 -19.00 -20.80
N ALA A 500 8.34 -17.74 -21.26
CA ALA A 500 7.38 -16.71 -20.85
C ALA A 500 6.00 -16.97 -21.48
N THR A 501 4.94 -16.61 -20.77
CA THR A 501 3.56 -16.76 -21.21
C THR A 501 2.88 -15.42 -21.33
N PHE A 502 2.43 -15.09 -22.54
CA PHE A 502 1.62 -13.90 -22.85
C PHE A 502 0.21 -14.38 -23.20
N THR A 503 -0.70 -14.35 -22.23
CA THR A 503 -2.07 -14.86 -22.44
C THR A 503 -2.91 -13.95 -23.34
N GLN A 504 -2.70 -12.63 -23.25
CA GLN A 504 -3.33 -11.61 -24.09
C GLN A 504 -2.33 -10.96 -25.05
N ASN A 505 -2.65 -9.79 -25.61
CA ASN A 505 -1.81 -9.14 -26.60
C ASN A 505 -0.45 -8.71 -26.02
N ALA A 506 0.62 -9.00 -26.74
CA ALA A 506 1.99 -8.59 -26.41
C ALA A 506 2.48 -7.58 -27.46
N ASN A 507 2.82 -6.37 -27.02
CA ASN A 507 3.19 -5.26 -27.90
C ASN A 507 4.67 -4.90 -27.78
N PHE A 508 5.47 -5.34 -28.76
CA PHE A 508 6.88 -5.02 -28.94
C PHE A 508 7.11 -4.02 -30.11
N ASN A 509 6.12 -3.16 -30.42
CA ASN A 509 6.22 -2.20 -31.52
C ASN A 509 7.37 -1.22 -31.29
N LYS A 510 8.31 -1.13 -32.26
CA LYS A 510 9.50 -0.29 -32.19
C LYS A 510 10.43 -0.62 -31.01
N THR A 511 10.35 -1.82 -30.42
CA THR A 511 11.31 -2.28 -29.40
C THR A 511 12.67 -2.50 -30.02
N VAL A 512 13.72 -2.17 -29.30
CA VAL A 512 15.11 -2.39 -29.73
C VAL A 512 15.75 -3.44 -28.82
N PHE A 513 16.24 -4.51 -29.42
CA PHE A 513 17.06 -5.55 -28.79
C PHE A 513 18.49 -5.37 -29.29
N GLY A 514 19.34 -4.69 -28.51
CA GLY A 514 20.72 -4.35 -28.92
C GLY A 514 21.66 -5.57 -28.97
N GLN A 515 21.42 -6.54 -28.09
CA GLN A 515 22.11 -7.83 -28.04
C GLN A 515 21.14 -8.98 -28.29
N ASN A 516 21.46 -10.21 -27.85
CA ASN A 516 20.65 -11.38 -28.10
C ASN A 516 19.25 -11.28 -27.45
N GLY A 517 18.22 -11.50 -28.26
CA GLY A 517 16.84 -11.67 -27.82
C GLY A 517 16.45 -13.14 -27.84
N SER A 518 15.99 -13.71 -26.74
CA SER A 518 15.57 -15.09 -26.70
C SER A 518 14.11 -15.19 -26.26
N PHE A 519 13.32 -15.87 -27.10
CA PHE A 519 11.90 -16.14 -26.91
C PHE A 519 11.64 -17.66 -26.99
N ASP A 520 12.65 -18.50 -26.69
CA ASP A 520 12.53 -19.94 -26.82
C ASP A 520 11.41 -20.49 -25.93
N GLU A 521 10.59 -21.38 -26.50
CA GLU A 521 9.45 -21.99 -25.82
C GLU A 521 8.44 -20.97 -25.25
N THR A 522 8.48 -19.70 -25.76
CA THR A 522 7.54 -18.64 -25.38
C THR A 522 6.15 -18.90 -25.96
N PHE A 523 5.11 -18.65 -25.19
CA PHE A 523 3.72 -18.76 -25.63
C PHE A 523 3.06 -17.38 -25.76
N PHE A 524 2.56 -17.07 -26.97
CA PHE A 524 1.74 -15.90 -27.26
C PHE A 524 0.29 -16.35 -27.53
N GLY A 525 -0.59 -16.18 -26.54
CA GLY A 525 -1.99 -16.61 -26.59
C GLY A 525 -2.87 -15.74 -27.48
N GLN A 526 -2.55 -14.44 -27.61
CA GLN A 526 -3.23 -13.50 -28.50
C GLN A 526 -2.21 -12.83 -29.46
N ASN A 527 -2.55 -11.68 -30.05
CA ASN A 527 -1.72 -11.07 -31.07
C ASN A 527 -0.35 -10.62 -30.50
N ALA A 528 0.73 -10.97 -31.20
CA ALA A 528 2.09 -10.54 -30.92
C ALA A 528 2.54 -9.50 -31.94
N ASN A 529 2.88 -8.30 -31.48
CA ASN A 529 3.20 -7.17 -32.37
C ASN A 529 4.67 -6.75 -32.26
N PHE A 530 5.49 -7.20 -33.21
CA PHE A 530 6.90 -6.84 -33.36
C PHE A 530 7.14 -5.82 -34.52
N ARG A 531 6.09 -5.06 -34.89
CA ARG A 531 6.19 -4.08 -35.97
C ARG A 531 7.32 -3.10 -35.72
N LYS A 532 8.22 -2.94 -36.72
CA LYS A 532 9.40 -2.06 -36.64
C LYS A 532 10.33 -2.36 -35.45
N ALA A 533 10.27 -3.56 -34.90
CA ALA A 533 11.26 -3.98 -33.91
C ALA A 533 12.63 -4.14 -34.55
N VAL A 534 13.69 -3.86 -33.78
CA VAL A 534 15.10 -4.00 -34.24
C VAL A 534 15.77 -5.04 -33.34
N PHE A 535 16.36 -6.04 -33.98
CA PHE A 535 17.16 -7.09 -33.33
C PHE A 535 18.61 -6.95 -33.74
N GLY A 536 19.45 -6.39 -32.86
CA GLY A 536 20.84 -6.00 -33.11
C GLY A 536 21.87 -7.14 -33.07
N GLN A 537 21.51 -8.29 -32.51
CA GLN A 537 22.31 -9.51 -32.48
C GLN A 537 21.44 -10.73 -32.76
N ASN A 538 21.92 -11.95 -32.46
CA ASN A 538 21.16 -13.17 -32.68
C ASN A 538 19.84 -13.15 -31.93
N VAL A 539 18.79 -13.60 -32.60
CA VAL A 539 17.48 -13.76 -31.96
C VAL A 539 16.93 -15.17 -32.18
N SER A 540 16.35 -15.71 -31.11
CA SER A 540 15.77 -17.04 -31.14
C SER A 540 14.29 -17.01 -30.74
N PHE A 541 13.48 -17.66 -31.58
CA PHE A 541 12.08 -18.01 -31.37
C PHE A 541 11.89 -19.53 -31.41
N HIS A 542 12.90 -20.30 -30.99
CA HIS A 542 12.89 -21.76 -31.02
C HIS A 542 11.68 -22.31 -30.26
N LYS A 543 10.86 -23.17 -30.93
CA LYS A 543 9.62 -23.74 -30.38
C LYS A 543 8.62 -22.70 -29.82
N THR A 544 8.73 -21.44 -30.22
CA THR A 544 7.75 -20.40 -29.83
C THR A 544 6.40 -20.69 -30.47
N VAL A 545 5.31 -20.45 -29.72
CA VAL A 545 3.95 -20.64 -30.21
C VAL A 545 3.23 -19.30 -30.28
N PHE A 546 2.77 -18.93 -31.48
CA PHE A 546 1.90 -17.79 -31.74
C PHE A 546 0.49 -18.30 -32.02
N SER A 547 -0.40 -18.25 -31.02
CA SER A 547 -1.79 -18.77 -31.13
C SER A 547 -2.71 -17.86 -31.95
N GLN A 548 -2.40 -16.60 -32.10
CA GLN A 548 -3.10 -15.62 -32.92
C GLN A 548 -2.12 -14.94 -33.89
N ASN A 549 -2.51 -13.78 -34.44
CA ASN A 549 -1.69 -13.14 -35.46
C ASN A 549 -0.34 -12.65 -34.90
N ALA A 550 0.74 -12.91 -35.63
CA ALA A 550 2.07 -12.39 -35.37
C ALA A 550 2.46 -11.34 -36.42
N ASN A 551 2.89 -10.15 -35.98
CA ASN A 551 3.19 -9.04 -36.87
C ASN A 551 4.62 -8.58 -36.74
N PHE A 552 5.48 -8.92 -37.72
CA PHE A 552 6.87 -8.46 -37.85
C PHE A 552 7.03 -7.39 -38.94
N TYR A 553 5.96 -6.72 -39.38
CA TYR A 553 6.00 -5.70 -40.44
C TYR A 553 7.13 -4.68 -40.24
N ARG A 554 8.05 -4.58 -41.20
CA ARG A 554 9.24 -3.70 -41.16
C ARG A 554 10.15 -3.96 -39.94
N ALA A 555 10.16 -5.15 -39.38
CA ALA A 555 11.17 -5.53 -38.39
C ALA A 555 12.55 -5.67 -39.08
N PHE A 556 13.62 -5.46 -38.34
CA PHE A 556 14.97 -5.53 -38.82
C PHE A 556 15.81 -6.47 -37.95
N PHE A 557 16.35 -7.52 -38.56
CA PHE A 557 17.21 -8.51 -37.92
C PHE A 557 18.62 -8.36 -38.48
N THR A 558 19.59 -7.96 -37.63
CA THR A 558 20.96 -7.63 -38.09
C THR A 558 21.91 -8.83 -38.07
N GLN A 559 21.60 -9.89 -37.35
CA GLN A 559 22.36 -11.11 -37.20
C GLN A 559 21.50 -12.34 -37.38
N SER A 560 22.06 -13.53 -37.10
CA SER A 560 21.34 -14.80 -37.26
C SER A 560 20.03 -14.85 -36.51
N THR A 561 19.01 -15.38 -37.17
CA THR A 561 17.63 -15.43 -36.65
C THR A 561 17.09 -16.85 -36.75
N SER A 562 16.57 -17.36 -35.62
CA SER A 562 16.00 -18.71 -35.60
C SER A 562 14.50 -18.68 -35.27
N PHE A 563 13.70 -19.22 -36.18
CA PHE A 563 12.32 -19.60 -35.99
C PHE A 563 12.17 -21.13 -36.05
N TYR A 564 13.20 -21.88 -35.67
CA TYR A 564 13.23 -23.32 -35.70
C TYR A 564 12.10 -23.94 -34.87
N GLN A 565 11.27 -24.81 -35.46
CA GLN A 565 10.10 -25.40 -34.82
C GLN A 565 9.07 -24.40 -34.28
N THR A 566 9.09 -23.14 -34.72
CA THR A 566 8.09 -22.13 -34.36
C THR A 566 6.73 -22.49 -34.96
N VAL A 567 5.64 -22.29 -34.18
CA VAL A 567 4.28 -22.50 -34.63
C VAL A 567 3.50 -21.18 -34.73
N PHE A 568 3.00 -20.90 -35.93
CA PHE A 568 2.11 -19.78 -36.22
C PHE A 568 0.70 -20.32 -36.49
N THR A 569 -0.18 -20.28 -35.49
CA THR A 569 -1.54 -20.86 -35.59
C THR A 569 -2.47 -20.01 -36.50
N LYS A 570 -2.28 -18.70 -36.52
CA LYS A 570 -3.02 -17.76 -37.36
C LYS A 570 -2.06 -17.01 -38.30
N ASN A 571 -2.52 -15.92 -38.90
CA ASN A 571 -1.70 -15.22 -39.89
C ASN A 571 -0.42 -14.63 -39.29
N VAL A 572 0.66 -14.74 -40.05
CA VAL A 572 1.93 -14.06 -39.73
C VAL A 572 2.33 -13.14 -40.86
N SER A 573 2.81 -11.94 -40.49
CA SER A 573 3.32 -10.96 -41.44
C SER A 573 4.80 -10.67 -41.22
N PHE A 574 5.60 -11.08 -42.18
CA PHE A 574 7.00 -10.69 -42.38
C PHE A 574 7.15 -9.67 -43.50
N GLN A 575 6.06 -8.94 -43.83
CA GLN A 575 6.07 -7.96 -44.90
C GLN A 575 7.11 -6.85 -44.69
N ASP A 576 7.89 -6.50 -45.74
CA ASP A 576 8.95 -5.50 -45.70
C ASP A 576 10.01 -5.75 -44.58
N VAL A 577 10.18 -7.01 -44.12
CA VAL A 577 11.20 -7.38 -43.13
C VAL A 577 12.57 -7.50 -43.80
N SER A 578 13.63 -7.11 -43.08
CA SER A 578 14.99 -7.32 -43.52
C SER A 578 15.75 -8.25 -42.56
N PHE A 579 16.21 -9.35 -43.06
CA PHE A 579 17.13 -10.29 -42.41
C PHE A 579 18.51 -10.09 -42.99
N ALA A 580 19.47 -9.56 -42.21
CA ALA A 580 20.79 -9.22 -42.69
C ALA A 580 21.78 -10.41 -42.71
N CYS A 581 21.48 -11.48 -41.99
CA CYS A 581 22.28 -12.69 -41.89
C CYS A 581 21.41 -13.95 -42.05
N GLU A 582 21.98 -15.11 -41.73
CA GLU A 582 21.34 -16.41 -41.81
C GLU A 582 20.00 -16.48 -41.00
N THR A 583 18.99 -17.10 -41.63
CA THR A 583 17.66 -17.17 -41.05
C THR A 583 17.09 -18.58 -41.18
N HIS A 584 16.62 -19.16 -40.06
CA HIS A 584 16.12 -20.52 -40.01
C HIS A 584 14.64 -20.55 -39.65
N PHE A 585 13.80 -20.98 -40.59
CA PHE A 585 12.40 -21.38 -40.41
C PHE A 585 12.24 -22.89 -40.48
N ASP A 586 13.34 -23.65 -40.29
CA ASP A 586 13.33 -25.09 -40.45
C ASP A 586 12.35 -25.73 -39.44
N ARG A 587 11.52 -26.67 -39.95
CA ARG A 587 10.44 -27.30 -39.21
C ARG A 587 9.41 -26.32 -38.61
N ALA A 588 9.38 -25.06 -39.04
CA ALA A 588 8.35 -24.13 -38.65
C ALA A 588 7.00 -24.52 -39.25
N VAL A 589 5.91 -24.28 -38.50
CA VAL A 589 4.55 -24.63 -38.89
C VAL A 589 3.70 -23.35 -39.01
N PHE A 590 3.22 -23.06 -40.22
CA PHE A 590 2.36 -21.94 -40.55
C PHE A 590 0.93 -22.44 -40.80
N LEU A 591 0.09 -22.49 -39.76
CA LEU A 591 -1.32 -22.95 -39.90
C LEU A 591 -2.24 -21.85 -40.45
N GLY A 592 -1.82 -20.56 -40.40
CA GLY A 592 -2.46 -19.42 -41.03
C GLY A 592 -1.72 -18.96 -42.28
N ASN A 593 -2.18 -17.84 -42.87
CA ASN A 593 -1.47 -17.25 -44.02
C ASN A 593 -0.11 -16.68 -43.58
N ALA A 594 0.94 -17.01 -44.37
CA ALA A 594 2.30 -16.50 -44.15
C ALA A 594 2.65 -15.44 -45.23
N ASN A 595 2.92 -14.22 -44.81
CA ASN A 595 3.16 -13.10 -45.73
C ASN A 595 4.61 -12.62 -45.64
N PHE A 596 5.43 -12.97 -46.62
CA PHE A 596 6.82 -12.51 -46.81
C PHE A 596 6.94 -11.46 -47.94
N TYR A 597 5.86 -10.68 -48.21
CA TYR A 597 5.83 -9.67 -49.27
C TYR A 597 6.98 -8.66 -49.10
N LYS A 598 7.80 -8.53 -50.14
CA LYS A 598 8.99 -7.65 -50.17
C LYS A 598 9.94 -7.84 -48.98
N SER A 599 9.97 -9.03 -48.37
CA SER A 599 11.02 -9.34 -47.39
C SER A 599 12.38 -9.53 -48.08
N ILE A 600 13.46 -9.16 -47.34
CA ILE A 600 14.83 -9.24 -47.85
C ILE A 600 15.63 -10.17 -46.93
N PHE A 601 16.18 -11.25 -47.53
CA PHE A 601 17.07 -12.19 -46.84
C PHE A 601 18.48 -12.02 -47.45
N ARG A 602 19.40 -11.36 -46.73
CA ARG A 602 20.74 -11.13 -47.20
C ARG A 602 21.71 -12.29 -46.96
N GLY A 603 21.43 -13.11 -45.93
CA GLY A 603 22.11 -14.38 -45.70
C GLY A 603 21.31 -15.55 -46.23
N ASN A 604 21.77 -16.76 -45.94
CA ASN A 604 21.03 -17.97 -46.27
C ASN A 604 19.70 -18.00 -45.50
N VAL A 605 18.67 -18.55 -46.13
CA VAL A 605 17.39 -18.77 -45.48
C VAL A 605 16.94 -20.22 -45.62
N GLY A 606 16.68 -20.88 -44.47
CA GLY A 606 16.18 -22.26 -44.43
C GLY A 606 14.71 -22.30 -44.09
N PHE A 607 13.96 -23.10 -44.88
CA PHE A 607 12.59 -23.53 -44.63
C PHE A 607 12.49 -25.06 -44.62
N ILE A 608 13.59 -25.76 -44.33
CA ILE A 608 13.72 -27.20 -44.42
C ILE A 608 12.63 -27.89 -43.56
N LYS A 609 11.81 -28.77 -44.19
CA LYS A 609 10.72 -29.44 -43.50
C LYS A 609 9.69 -28.49 -42.87
N ALA A 610 9.59 -27.25 -43.34
CA ALA A 610 8.55 -26.31 -42.88
C ALA A 610 7.19 -26.71 -43.50
N THR A 611 6.09 -26.35 -42.81
CA THR A 611 4.74 -26.62 -43.30
C THR A 611 3.95 -25.32 -43.43
N PHE A 612 3.40 -25.05 -44.59
CA PHE A 612 2.51 -23.93 -44.89
C PHE A 612 1.09 -24.46 -45.15
N ALA A 613 0.25 -24.53 -44.14
CA ALA A 613 -1.11 -25.08 -44.26
C ALA A 613 -2.11 -24.12 -44.92
N ARG A 614 -1.74 -22.84 -45.13
CA ARG A 614 -2.54 -21.83 -45.83
C ARG A 614 -1.69 -21.09 -46.85
N LYS A 615 -2.27 -20.01 -47.45
CA LYS A 615 -1.58 -19.23 -48.47
C LYS A 615 -0.25 -18.68 -47.98
N SER A 616 0.82 -18.90 -48.71
CA SER A 616 2.13 -18.35 -48.48
C SER A 616 2.55 -17.39 -49.61
N ARG A 617 3.00 -16.19 -49.23
CA ARG A 617 3.26 -15.11 -50.17
C ARG A 617 4.69 -14.61 -50.06
N PHE A 618 5.55 -14.99 -51.02
CA PHE A 618 6.91 -14.48 -51.18
C PHE A 618 7.01 -13.47 -52.35
N PHE A 619 5.89 -12.81 -52.69
CA PHE A 619 5.82 -11.83 -53.76
C PHE A 619 6.83 -10.71 -53.57
N GLY A 620 7.71 -10.52 -54.53
CA GLY A 620 8.77 -9.49 -54.51
C GLY A 620 9.79 -9.70 -53.37
N ALA A 621 9.88 -10.88 -52.76
CA ALA A 621 10.93 -11.20 -51.80
C ALA A 621 12.28 -11.28 -52.52
N ILE A 622 13.34 -10.86 -51.80
CA ILE A 622 14.73 -10.88 -52.32
C ILE A 622 15.53 -11.81 -51.41
N ILE A 623 16.12 -12.85 -51.95
CA ILE A 623 16.97 -13.82 -51.27
C ILE A 623 18.37 -13.73 -51.90
N THR A 624 19.34 -13.06 -51.24
CA THR A 624 20.66 -12.86 -51.78
C THR A 624 21.63 -14.02 -51.44
N GLY A 625 21.37 -14.70 -50.29
CA GLY A 625 22.04 -15.96 -49.99
C GLY A 625 21.27 -17.17 -50.58
N ASN A 626 21.61 -18.36 -50.15
CA ASN A 626 20.88 -19.56 -50.56
C ASN A 626 19.49 -19.64 -49.92
N GLY A 627 18.47 -20.01 -50.69
CA GLY A 627 17.11 -20.23 -50.23
C GLY A 627 16.79 -21.73 -50.23
N ASP A 628 16.75 -22.35 -49.06
CA ASP A 628 16.50 -23.80 -48.93
C ASP A 628 15.07 -24.07 -48.46
N PHE A 629 14.24 -24.56 -49.42
CA PHE A 629 12.89 -25.00 -49.24
C PHE A 629 12.77 -26.53 -49.30
N SER A 630 13.88 -27.28 -49.09
CA SER A 630 13.90 -28.73 -49.23
C SER A 630 12.94 -29.37 -48.20
N LYS A 631 12.17 -30.37 -48.70
CA LYS A 631 11.16 -31.11 -47.92
C LYS A 631 10.07 -30.20 -47.30
N THR A 632 9.90 -28.93 -47.80
CA THR A 632 8.82 -28.05 -47.38
C THR A 632 7.49 -28.47 -47.93
N THR A 633 6.41 -28.38 -47.13
CA THR A 633 5.05 -28.70 -47.59
C THR A 633 4.25 -27.40 -47.73
N PHE A 634 3.70 -27.17 -48.93
CA PHE A 634 2.75 -26.11 -49.23
C PHE A 634 1.38 -26.69 -49.48
N GLU A 635 0.51 -26.72 -48.47
CA GLU A 635 -0.85 -27.32 -48.58
C GLU A 635 -1.81 -26.46 -49.40
N MET A 636 -1.54 -25.16 -49.53
CA MET A 636 -2.34 -24.22 -50.32
C MET A 636 -1.47 -23.44 -51.29
N TYR A 637 -2.06 -22.42 -51.96
CA TYR A 637 -1.38 -21.56 -52.93
C TYR A 637 -0.11 -20.93 -52.35
N VAL A 638 1.01 -21.05 -53.06
CA VAL A 638 2.26 -20.35 -52.78
C VAL A 638 2.64 -19.47 -53.95
N SER A 639 3.03 -18.21 -53.67
CA SER A 639 3.47 -17.27 -54.69
C SER A 639 4.90 -16.83 -54.45
N PHE A 640 5.78 -17.12 -55.37
CA PHE A 640 7.13 -16.58 -55.54
C PHE A 640 7.14 -15.51 -56.64
N ARG A 641 5.99 -15.00 -57.09
CA ARG A 641 5.88 -14.01 -58.16
C ARG A 641 6.75 -12.79 -57.88
N ASN A 642 7.54 -12.36 -58.89
CA ASN A 642 8.52 -11.29 -58.80
C ASN A 642 9.55 -11.49 -57.66
N ALA A 643 9.73 -12.69 -57.13
CA ALA A 643 10.77 -12.98 -56.14
C ALA A 643 12.13 -13.06 -56.85
N THR A 644 13.20 -12.59 -56.21
CA THR A 644 14.55 -12.66 -56.72
C THR A 644 15.40 -13.60 -55.86
N PHE A 645 16.02 -14.58 -56.50
CA PHE A 645 16.98 -15.50 -55.88
C PHE A 645 18.34 -15.21 -56.50
N GLU A 646 19.22 -14.65 -55.71
CA GLU A 646 20.60 -14.35 -56.14
C GLU A 646 21.53 -15.56 -55.89
N GLY A 647 21.29 -16.33 -54.79
CA GLY A 647 21.98 -17.61 -54.52
C GLY A 647 21.21 -18.81 -55.02
N ASP A 648 21.62 -20.00 -54.56
CA ASP A 648 20.94 -21.25 -54.87
C ASP A 648 19.50 -21.28 -54.32
N ALA A 649 18.56 -21.79 -55.12
CA ALA A 649 17.17 -22.00 -54.75
C ALA A 649 16.86 -23.49 -54.72
N GLU A 650 16.78 -24.09 -53.55
CA GLU A 650 16.64 -25.53 -53.33
C GLU A 650 15.19 -25.87 -52.95
N PHE A 651 14.52 -26.69 -53.75
CA PHE A 651 13.15 -27.16 -53.56
C PHE A 651 13.06 -28.70 -53.55
N SER A 652 14.17 -29.44 -53.42
CA SER A 652 14.19 -30.90 -53.46
C SER A 652 13.30 -31.50 -52.35
N GLY A 653 12.48 -32.47 -52.73
CA GLY A 653 11.52 -33.07 -51.79
C GLY A 653 10.39 -32.16 -51.31
N ALA A 654 10.28 -30.92 -51.81
CA ALA A 654 9.17 -30.03 -51.50
C ALA A 654 7.82 -30.57 -52.10
N SER A 655 6.73 -30.40 -51.40
CA SER A 655 5.38 -30.81 -51.84
C SER A 655 4.49 -29.59 -52.04
N PHE A 656 3.97 -29.43 -53.25
CA PHE A 656 3.05 -28.37 -53.66
C PHE A 656 1.65 -28.92 -53.89
N MET A 657 0.78 -28.84 -52.89
CA MET A 657 -0.57 -29.43 -52.91
C MET A 657 -1.60 -28.57 -53.64
N ARG A 658 -1.27 -27.36 -54.00
CA ARG A 658 -2.05 -26.44 -54.82
C ARG A 658 -1.11 -25.64 -55.72
N ASN A 659 -1.66 -24.64 -56.39
CA ASN A 659 -0.93 -23.80 -57.33
C ASN A 659 0.40 -23.22 -56.74
N ALA A 660 1.51 -23.48 -57.40
CA ALA A 660 2.80 -22.85 -57.18
C ALA A 660 3.06 -21.83 -58.30
N ASP A 661 3.19 -20.55 -57.93
CA ASP A 661 3.27 -19.45 -58.90
C ASP A 661 4.67 -18.77 -58.85
N PHE A 662 5.48 -19.05 -59.85
CA PHE A 662 6.83 -18.46 -60.04
C PHE A 662 6.83 -17.36 -61.12
N GLN A 663 5.65 -16.81 -61.50
CA GLN A 663 5.52 -15.80 -62.53
C GLN A 663 6.45 -14.60 -62.23
N ASP A 664 7.27 -14.25 -63.23
CA ASP A 664 8.26 -13.16 -63.17
C ASP A 664 9.29 -13.33 -62.03
N ALA A 665 9.45 -14.55 -61.47
CA ALA A 665 10.56 -14.84 -60.55
C ALA A 665 11.90 -14.74 -61.29
N CYS A 666 12.98 -14.29 -60.58
CA CYS A 666 14.29 -14.11 -61.16
C CYS A 666 15.32 -14.95 -60.39
N PHE A 667 15.94 -15.90 -61.08
CA PHE A 667 17.08 -16.69 -60.61
C PHE A 667 18.34 -16.18 -61.30
N THR A 668 19.24 -15.45 -60.56
CA THR A 668 20.30 -14.66 -61.20
C THR A 668 21.61 -15.43 -61.40
N GLN A 669 22.06 -16.20 -60.41
CA GLN A 669 23.38 -16.83 -60.42
C GLN A 669 23.34 -18.33 -60.62
N SER A 670 22.32 -19.04 -60.13
CA SER A 670 22.17 -20.48 -60.21
C SER A 670 20.77 -20.91 -60.64
N HIS A 671 20.66 -22.15 -61.18
CA HIS A 671 19.34 -22.72 -61.50
C HIS A 671 18.61 -23.15 -60.24
N SER A 672 17.29 -23.03 -60.28
CA SER A 672 16.43 -23.61 -59.22
C SER A 672 16.56 -25.15 -59.25
N LYS A 673 16.79 -25.72 -58.05
CA LYS A 673 16.95 -27.18 -57.87
C LYS A 673 15.69 -27.76 -57.29
N PHE A 674 15.04 -28.63 -58.06
CA PHE A 674 13.81 -29.37 -57.61
C PHE A 674 14.10 -30.83 -57.28
N ILE A 675 15.32 -31.29 -57.47
CA ILE A 675 15.82 -32.63 -57.18
C ILE A 675 17.22 -32.56 -56.61
N ALA A 676 17.46 -33.30 -55.52
CA ALA A 676 18.80 -33.48 -54.95
C ALA A 676 18.92 -34.81 -54.22
N MET A 677 20.16 -35.30 -54.06
CA MET A 677 20.39 -36.45 -53.15
C MET A 677 20.29 -35.98 -51.70
N ASP A 678 19.53 -36.67 -50.89
CA ASP A 678 19.49 -36.49 -49.45
C ASP A 678 20.82 -36.98 -48.84
N GLU A 679 21.58 -36.10 -48.22
CA GLU A 679 22.88 -36.42 -47.65
C GLU A 679 22.81 -37.45 -46.53
N ASP A 680 21.70 -37.47 -45.73
CA ASP A 680 21.51 -38.34 -44.59
C ASP A 680 21.13 -39.77 -45.04
N SER A 681 20.25 -39.89 -46.02
CA SER A 681 19.67 -41.19 -46.43
C SER A 681 20.25 -41.77 -47.75
N GLY A 682 21.01 -40.92 -48.49
CA GLY A 682 21.48 -41.28 -49.83
C GLY A 682 20.38 -41.50 -50.86
N LYS A 683 19.14 -41.08 -50.56
CA LYS A 683 17.98 -41.20 -51.47
C LYS A 683 17.83 -39.92 -52.30
N LEU A 684 17.36 -40.09 -53.53
CA LEU A 684 17.01 -38.97 -54.38
C LEU A 684 15.68 -38.38 -53.96
N CYS A 685 15.74 -37.11 -53.44
CA CYS A 685 14.56 -36.31 -53.09
C CYS A 685 14.10 -35.52 -54.32
N ARG A 686 12.82 -35.71 -54.72
CA ARG A 686 12.19 -35.01 -55.84
C ARG A 686 11.09 -34.08 -55.31
N ALA A 687 10.98 -32.87 -55.82
CA ALA A 687 9.77 -32.09 -55.55
C ALA A 687 8.54 -32.74 -56.18
N GLN A 688 7.40 -32.57 -55.54
CA GLN A 688 6.14 -33.17 -55.91
C GLN A 688 5.08 -32.07 -56.13
N PHE A 689 4.33 -32.15 -57.19
CA PHE A 689 3.30 -31.21 -57.57
C PHE A 689 1.93 -31.93 -57.63
N ALA A 690 0.88 -31.34 -57.09
CA ALA A 690 -0.47 -31.89 -57.21
C ALA A 690 -0.95 -31.82 -58.65
N ALA A 691 -1.60 -32.88 -59.15
CA ALA A 691 -2.29 -32.86 -60.41
C ALA A 691 -3.56 -32.00 -60.28
N LEU A 692 -3.58 -30.82 -60.85
CA LEU A 692 -4.67 -29.84 -60.74
C LEU A 692 -5.55 -29.87 -61.99
N PRO A 693 -6.84 -30.15 -61.89
CA PRO A 693 -7.72 -30.42 -63.05
C PRO A 693 -8.21 -29.19 -63.81
N THR A 694 -8.08 -27.96 -63.24
CA THR A 694 -8.62 -26.72 -63.81
C THR A 694 -7.55 -25.78 -64.32
N ASP A 695 -7.78 -25.09 -65.44
CA ASP A 695 -6.78 -24.23 -66.07
C ASP A 695 -6.34 -23.03 -65.23
N TRP A 696 -7.20 -22.48 -64.39
CA TRP A 696 -6.90 -21.37 -63.52
C TRP A 696 -6.17 -21.77 -62.20
N GLU A 697 -6.08 -23.05 -61.92
CA GLU A 697 -5.35 -23.58 -60.75
C GLU A 697 -3.97 -24.18 -61.13
N LYS A 698 -3.54 -24.07 -62.39
CA LYS A 698 -2.26 -24.65 -62.85
C LYS A 698 -1.06 -24.01 -62.18
N HIS A 699 0.00 -24.79 -61.98
CA HIS A 699 1.31 -24.28 -61.62
C HIS A 699 1.85 -23.37 -62.69
N ASN A 700 2.49 -22.26 -62.30
CA ASN A 700 3.07 -21.29 -63.21
C ASN A 700 4.59 -21.18 -62.98
N PHE A 701 5.38 -21.62 -63.95
CA PHE A 701 6.83 -21.62 -63.91
C PHE A 701 7.45 -20.57 -64.86
N THR A 702 6.65 -19.58 -65.32
CA THR A 702 7.16 -18.50 -66.21
C THR A 702 8.03 -17.57 -65.39
N VAL A 703 9.30 -17.50 -65.70
CA VAL A 703 10.26 -16.64 -65.01
C VAL A 703 10.50 -15.33 -65.75
N HIS A 704 11.13 -14.34 -65.07
CA HIS A 704 11.50 -13.05 -65.67
C HIS A 704 12.44 -13.20 -66.88
N GLU A 705 12.37 -12.34 -67.85
CA GLU A 705 13.10 -12.41 -69.13
C GLU A 705 14.65 -12.48 -68.95
N GLY A 706 15.19 -11.92 -67.87
CA GLY A 706 16.65 -12.01 -67.57
C GLY A 706 17.02 -13.13 -66.57
N SER A 707 16.08 -14.01 -66.24
CA SER A 707 16.29 -15.12 -65.26
C SER A 707 16.92 -16.34 -65.89
N GLN A 708 17.68 -17.11 -65.09
CA GLN A 708 17.95 -18.48 -65.44
C GLN A 708 16.60 -19.22 -65.52
N PRO A 709 16.38 -20.05 -66.59
CA PRO A 709 15.12 -20.72 -66.80
C PRO A 709 14.93 -21.84 -65.81
N ILE A 710 13.64 -22.16 -65.48
CA ILE A 710 13.27 -23.40 -64.82
C ILE A 710 13.17 -24.47 -65.96
N PRO A 711 14.03 -25.49 -66.00
CA PRO A 711 13.93 -26.51 -67.01
C PRO A 711 12.62 -27.31 -66.84
N LEU A 712 11.75 -27.25 -67.83
CA LEU A 712 10.43 -27.96 -67.80
C LEU A 712 10.48 -29.20 -68.63
N GLY A 713 9.93 -30.28 -68.09
CA GLY A 713 9.64 -31.54 -68.78
C GLY A 713 8.15 -31.79 -68.80
N THR A 714 7.78 -32.88 -69.45
CA THR A 714 6.40 -33.35 -69.51
C THR A 714 6.23 -34.68 -68.77
N THR A 715 5.12 -34.82 -68.07
CA THR A 715 4.71 -36.08 -67.45
C THR A 715 3.19 -36.21 -67.54
N GLU A 716 2.66 -37.42 -67.33
CA GLU A 716 1.24 -37.71 -67.44
C GLU A 716 0.75 -38.37 -66.18
N LEU A 717 -0.41 -37.94 -65.68
CA LEU A 717 -1.15 -38.63 -64.61
C LEU A 717 -2.63 -38.67 -65.01
N ASP A 718 -3.23 -39.86 -64.95
CA ASP A 718 -4.63 -40.12 -65.30
C ASP A 718 -5.03 -39.65 -66.72
N GLY A 719 -4.12 -39.76 -67.67
CA GLY A 719 -4.40 -39.39 -69.06
C GLY A 719 -4.26 -37.89 -69.36
N VAL A 720 -3.91 -37.06 -68.36
CA VAL A 720 -3.68 -35.63 -68.52
C VAL A 720 -2.18 -35.30 -68.51
N ARG A 721 -1.73 -34.55 -69.52
CA ARG A 721 -0.32 -34.09 -69.59
C ARG A 721 -0.11 -32.79 -68.87
N TYR A 722 0.98 -32.75 -68.14
CA TYR A 722 1.41 -31.55 -67.36
C TYR A 722 2.87 -31.21 -67.74
N SER A 723 3.15 -29.88 -67.71
CA SER A 723 4.52 -29.37 -67.82
C SER A 723 4.99 -28.93 -66.42
N ILE A 724 5.97 -29.63 -65.87
CA ILE A 724 6.54 -29.36 -64.54
C ILE A 724 8.08 -29.43 -64.61
N PRO A 725 8.81 -28.99 -63.59
CA PRO A 725 10.28 -29.02 -63.63
C PRO A 725 10.82 -30.44 -63.88
N VAL A 726 11.88 -30.54 -64.71
CA VAL A 726 12.48 -31.83 -65.10
C VAL A 726 12.86 -32.64 -63.87
N GLY A 727 12.54 -33.94 -63.88
CA GLY A 727 12.87 -34.88 -62.83
C GLY A 727 11.95 -34.88 -61.64
N THR A 728 10.94 -33.95 -61.54
CA THR A 728 9.92 -33.92 -60.51
C THR A 728 8.74 -34.86 -60.86
N VAL A 729 7.84 -35.06 -59.91
CA VAL A 729 6.69 -35.98 -60.08
C VAL A 729 5.37 -35.27 -59.75
N LEU A 730 4.30 -35.74 -60.42
CA LEU A 730 2.92 -35.37 -60.00
C LEU A 730 2.43 -36.40 -59.00
N PHE A 731 1.50 -35.95 -58.14
CA PHE A 731 0.72 -36.81 -57.29
C PHE A 731 -0.76 -36.46 -57.39
N ASP A 732 -1.60 -37.49 -57.19
CA ASP A 732 -3.03 -37.26 -56.99
C ASP A 732 -3.26 -36.88 -55.50
N PRO A 733 -3.77 -35.65 -55.17
CA PRO A 733 -4.04 -35.24 -53.80
C PRO A 733 -4.99 -36.17 -53.01
N ASP A 734 -5.87 -36.86 -53.72
CA ASP A 734 -6.86 -37.80 -53.12
C ASP A 734 -6.28 -39.18 -52.86
N SER A 735 -5.03 -39.46 -53.25
CA SER A 735 -4.37 -40.77 -53.11
C SER A 735 -3.50 -40.89 -51.83
N TRP A 736 -3.66 -40.05 -50.86
CA TRP A 736 -2.89 -40.10 -49.62
C TRP A 736 -3.19 -41.36 -48.81
N ASP A 737 -2.15 -42.14 -48.47
CA ASP A 737 -2.24 -43.29 -47.57
C ASP A 737 -1.76 -42.93 -46.16
N GLU A 738 -2.71 -42.91 -45.20
CA GLU A 738 -2.40 -42.58 -43.80
C GLU A 738 -1.42 -43.55 -43.11
N ARG A 739 -1.37 -44.83 -43.57
CA ARG A 739 -0.48 -45.86 -43.00
C ARG A 739 0.94 -45.74 -43.49
N GLN A 740 1.08 -45.48 -44.80
CA GLN A 740 2.37 -45.34 -45.44
C GLN A 740 2.90 -43.88 -45.34
N LYS A 741 2.02 -42.93 -45.06
CA LYS A 741 2.30 -41.49 -45.06
C LYS A 741 2.87 -41.01 -46.37
N GLU A 742 2.37 -41.52 -47.50
CA GLU A 742 2.76 -41.16 -48.82
C GLU A 742 1.57 -41.18 -49.79
N TYR A 743 1.75 -40.55 -50.95
CA TYR A 743 0.77 -40.58 -52.03
C TYR A 743 0.98 -41.88 -52.84
N THR A 744 -0.06 -42.64 -53.02
CA THR A 744 -0.01 -43.96 -53.71
C THR A 744 -0.10 -43.83 -55.23
N ARG A 745 -0.61 -42.67 -55.71
CA ARG A 745 -0.71 -42.39 -57.16
C ARG A 745 0.25 -41.27 -57.54
N LEU A 746 1.39 -41.66 -58.11
CA LEU A 746 2.42 -40.76 -58.57
C LEU A 746 2.60 -40.94 -60.07
N SER A 747 2.97 -39.86 -60.76
CA SER A 747 3.45 -39.96 -62.15
C SER A 747 4.89 -40.49 -62.25
N GLU A 748 5.30 -40.86 -63.44
CA GLU A 748 6.70 -40.96 -63.77
C GLU A 748 7.39 -39.55 -63.65
N PRO A 749 8.71 -39.52 -63.39
CA PRO A 749 9.44 -38.25 -63.38
C PRO A 749 9.35 -37.53 -64.73
N ALA A 750 9.08 -36.22 -64.68
CA ALA A 750 9.00 -35.36 -65.88
C ALA A 750 10.30 -35.41 -66.70
N GLN A 751 10.19 -35.64 -67.98
CA GLN A 751 11.31 -35.72 -68.93
C GLN A 751 11.29 -34.60 -69.96
#